data_3a4a822b308df96f8fedbb950fe8a919
#
_entry.id   3a4a822b308df96f8fedbb950fe8a919
#
_cell.length_a   1.000
_cell.length_b   1.000
_cell.length_c   1.000
_cell.angle_alpha   90.00
_cell.angle_beta   90.00
_cell.angle_gamma   90.00
#
_symmetry.space_group_name_H-M   'P 1'
#
loop_
_entity.id
_entity.type
_entity.pdbx_description
1 polymer ?
#
loop_
_entity_poly.entity_id
_entity_poly.type
_entity_poly.pdbx_seq_one_letter_code
_entity_poly.pdbx_strand_id
1 'polypeptide(L)'
;MSERSMLEKIGCFLATFVLYASSAHGDVLRSVQEDAPLPVQETRISFADLGSGALALQGAQSTAALHFGTRKDEAVVGATLHLRLTYSPALLPELSHLRISVNGQVVAALPLPRADAGHEVEREVVLDPRYFSDYNEIRFDLIAHYSLECEDPQHSSLWANLSPSSDLTLTTRAIDLRDELGLLPVPFFDRRDNGTVVLPMLFATPASRETLRSAGIAASWFGMLADYRGARFPVSFDALPAQHGLVFATNDSRPRQLNLPTVDVPTLSIVDNPRDQHLKLLVFQGKDETQLRQAVEGLVLGNAVLTGASATITEVAHVRRAAYDVPRWLSTERAVKFGELVDSAAQLQVAGIAPPPITLTLRLPPDLFTWNRSGVPVDLHYRYTAPTERDNSQLTVTVNDQLLRSYRLTPEAQSGGDGRFDVPFLQGDSSRQSRGLVIPAFELASTNQMRFQFAMEYHRQGLCREVFTDDSREAIDPDSTIDISSFSHYAALPNLALFADAGYPFTRFADLGETAVVLPDAADPVAVEQLFFLLGRFGRQTGAVSLAYRLLDTQQALTAENLDLLILSGPKSNELIAHWGQGLPLLFDDGQRRYRDKEPNAEVKVRASGSLGALLSFESPVTSGRTVVALVGSDDHAAAAVSAALGDDSKVPLIRGDLTLVRGTDLQSREGSHVYFVGSLSWWQWLWFHFSRHALLLTLLCLATAVAAALLIYGGLQRLAARRLEPRAAE
;
A
#
# COMPACT_ATOMS: atom_id res chain seq x y z
N MET A 1 -7.57 -94.18 16.38
CA MET A 1 -6.91 -93.20 17.28
C MET A 1 -6.15 -92.22 16.41
N SER A 2 -6.80 -91.22 15.91
CA SER A 2 -6.08 -90.08 15.26
C SER A 2 -6.95 -88.90 14.83
N GLU A 3 -8.27 -88.97 14.76
CA GLU A 3 -9.06 -87.84 14.26
C GLU A 3 -9.65 -86.91 15.33
N ARG A 4 -9.79 -87.40 16.58
CA ARG A 4 -10.29 -86.55 17.68
C ARG A 4 -9.28 -85.53 18.24
N SER A 5 -7.99 -85.79 18.09
CA SER A 5 -6.90 -84.89 18.58
C SER A 5 -6.64 -83.72 17.69
N MET A 6 -7.04 -83.72 16.42
CA MET A 6 -6.81 -82.68 15.48
C MET A 6 -7.90 -81.57 15.50
N LEU A 7 -9.16 -82.04 15.84
CA LEU A 7 -10.29 -81.08 15.96
C LEU A 7 -10.24 -80.25 17.25
N GLU A 8 -9.71 -80.77 18.34
CA GLU A 8 -9.54 -80.00 19.59
C GLU A 8 -8.42 -78.93 19.48
N LYS A 9 -7.36 -79.21 18.71
CA LYS A 9 -6.30 -78.23 18.48
C LYS A 9 -6.71 -77.16 17.51
N ILE A 10 -7.60 -77.38 16.57
CA ILE A 10 -8.14 -76.39 15.65
C ILE A 10 -9.19 -75.52 16.34
N GLY A 11 -9.98 -76.06 17.27
CA GLY A 11 -10.93 -75.32 18.08
C GLY A 11 -10.25 -74.28 19.02
N CYS A 12 -9.12 -74.68 19.65
CA CYS A 12 -8.35 -73.76 20.51
C CYS A 12 -7.65 -72.65 19.74
N PHE A 13 -7.21 -72.90 18.49
CA PHE A 13 -6.56 -71.86 17.65
C PHE A 13 -7.57 -70.87 17.07
N LEU A 14 -8.80 -71.33 16.76
CA LEU A 14 -9.87 -70.42 16.31
C LEU A 14 -10.43 -69.55 17.43
N ALA A 15 -10.54 -70.12 18.68
CA ALA A 15 -10.97 -69.28 19.82
C ALA A 15 -9.97 -68.24 20.26
N THR A 16 -8.65 -68.48 20.15
CA THR A 16 -7.61 -67.49 20.44
C THR A 16 -7.51 -66.46 19.33
N PHE A 17 -7.79 -66.77 18.07
CA PHE A 17 -7.79 -65.84 16.97
C PHE A 17 -9.00 -64.89 16.99
N VAL A 18 -10.16 -65.36 17.40
CA VAL A 18 -11.40 -64.57 17.58
C VAL A 18 -11.29 -63.65 18.78
N LEU A 19 -10.61 -64.02 19.86
CA LEU A 19 -10.35 -63.16 21.01
C LEU A 19 -9.29 -62.10 20.72
N TYR A 20 -8.31 -62.38 19.86
CA TYR A 20 -7.34 -61.37 19.42
C TYR A 20 -7.87 -60.40 18.35
N ALA A 21 -8.82 -60.86 17.51
CA ALA A 21 -9.49 -60.01 16.54
C ALA A 21 -10.51 -59.06 17.21
N SER A 22 -11.13 -59.49 18.32
CA SER A 22 -12.05 -58.60 19.08
C SER A 22 -11.36 -57.53 19.89
N SER A 23 -10.10 -57.74 20.35
CA SER A 23 -9.32 -56.68 21.03
C SER A 23 -8.67 -55.71 20.06
N ALA A 24 -8.39 -56.10 18.80
CA ALA A 24 -7.86 -55.18 17.76
C ALA A 24 -8.97 -54.32 17.13
N HIS A 25 -10.25 -54.69 17.22
CA HIS A 25 -11.38 -53.87 16.77
C HIS A 25 -11.93 -52.93 17.86
N GLY A 26 -11.59 -53.16 19.12
CA GLY A 26 -11.99 -52.29 20.22
C GLY A 26 -11.16 -50.99 20.31
N ASP A 27 -9.93 -50.98 19.78
CA ASP A 27 -9.06 -49.76 19.75
C ASP A 27 -9.20 -48.93 18.49
N VAL A 28 -9.84 -49.42 17.45
CA VAL A 28 -10.14 -48.66 16.22
C VAL A 28 -11.47 -47.88 16.30
N LEU A 29 -12.31 -48.21 17.29
CA LEU A 29 -13.54 -47.51 17.63
C LEU A 29 -13.34 -46.55 18.83
N ARG A 30 -12.13 -46.14 19.14
CA ARG A 30 -11.91 -44.98 19.99
C ARG A 30 -12.35 -43.74 19.23
N SER A 31 -13.59 -43.39 19.55
CA SER A 31 -14.13 -42.04 19.44
C SER A 31 -13.70 -41.31 18.16
N VAL A 32 -14.46 -41.47 17.11
CA VAL A 32 -14.85 -40.27 16.38
C VAL A 32 -15.64 -39.46 17.43
N GLN A 33 -14.91 -38.73 18.24
CA GLN A 33 -15.46 -37.59 18.94
C GLN A 33 -16.04 -36.76 17.80
N GLU A 34 -17.35 -36.61 17.77
CA GLU A 34 -17.98 -35.65 16.87
C GLU A 34 -17.35 -34.34 17.23
N ASP A 35 -16.32 -33.94 16.47
CA ASP A 35 -15.73 -32.62 16.57
C ASP A 35 -16.88 -31.63 16.45
N ALA A 36 -17.01 -30.75 17.42
CA ALA A 36 -18.00 -29.70 17.35
C ALA A 36 -17.92 -29.04 15.97
N PRO A 37 -19.05 -28.80 15.30
CA PRO A 37 -19.02 -28.26 13.96
C PRO A 37 -18.20 -26.98 13.98
N LEU A 38 -17.20 -26.92 13.10
CA LEU A 38 -16.33 -25.73 12.94
C LEU A 38 -17.18 -24.46 12.83
N PRO A 39 -16.75 -23.34 13.43
CA PRO A 39 -17.52 -22.12 13.44
C PRO A 39 -17.80 -21.65 12.01
N VAL A 40 -19.04 -21.23 11.81
CA VAL A 40 -19.51 -20.63 10.56
C VAL A 40 -19.54 -19.12 10.77
N GLN A 41 -18.96 -18.38 9.84
CA GLN A 41 -18.91 -16.92 9.86
C GLN A 41 -19.61 -16.34 8.63
N GLU A 42 -20.40 -15.29 8.82
CA GLU A 42 -20.93 -14.50 7.72
C GLU A 42 -20.12 -13.23 7.57
N THR A 43 -19.65 -12.97 6.36
CA THR A 43 -18.91 -11.76 6.00
C THR A 43 -19.63 -11.07 4.87
N ARG A 44 -19.98 -9.80 5.08
CA ARG A 44 -20.59 -8.94 4.08
C ARG A 44 -19.55 -8.01 3.49
N ILE A 45 -19.39 -8.01 2.18
CA ILE A 45 -18.37 -7.27 1.43
C ILE A 45 -19.09 -6.42 0.40
N SER A 46 -19.05 -5.10 0.53
CA SER A 46 -19.62 -4.21 -0.49
C SER A 46 -18.73 -4.14 -1.75
N PHE A 47 -19.29 -3.73 -2.88
CA PHE A 47 -18.51 -3.50 -4.10
C PHE A 47 -17.45 -2.40 -3.87
N ALA A 48 -17.77 -1.42 -3.03
CA ALA A 48 -16.81 -0.40 -2.62
C ALA A 48 -15.63 -0.98 -1.83
N ASP A 49 -15.85 -1.96 -0.94
CA ASP A 49 -14.79 -2.64 -0.18
C ASP A 49 -13.86 -3.46 -1.08
N LEU A 50 -14.38 -3.92 -2.23
CA LEU A 50 -13.61 -4.59 -3.28
C LEU A 50 -12.88 -3.59 -4.22
N GLY A 51 -12.89 -2.30 -3.87
CA GLY A 51 -12.26 -1.25 -4.66
C GLY A 51 -13.02 -0.89 -5.95
N SER A 52 -14.26 -1.36 -6.09
CA SER A 52 -15.10 -1.06 -7.24
C SER A 52 -16.02 0.12 -6.94
N GLY A 53 -15.96 1.14 -7.79
CA GLY A 53 -16.97 2.19 -7.83
C GLY A 53 -18.29 1.69 -8.42
N ALA A 54 -19.13 2.59 -8.89
CA ALA A 54 -20.31 2.22 -9.66
C ALA A 54 -19.88 1.49 -10.96
N LEU A 55 -20.40 0.28 -11.20
CA LEU A 55 -20.12 -0.46 -12.42
C LEU A 55 -21.11 -0.01 -13.50
N ALA A 56 -20.63 0.80 -14.43
CA ALA A 56 -21.41 1.30 -15.55
C ALA A 56 -21.29 0.32 -16.73
N LEU A 57 -22.42 -0.24 -17.15
CA LEU A 57 -22.56 -1.11 -18.32
C LEU A 57 -23.20 -0.28 -19.44
N GLN A 58 -22.56 -0.14 -20.58
CA GLN A 58 -23.02 0.69 -21.69
C GLN A 58 -22.86 -0.05 -23.02
N GLY A 59 -23.90 0.03 -23.88
CA GLY A 59 -23.97 -0.64 -25.17
C GLY A 59 -24.81 -1.91 -25.16
N ALA A 60 -25.01 -2.48 -26.35
CA ALA A 60 -25.84 -3.67 -26.55
C ALA A 60 -25.30 -4.92 -25.86
N GLN A 61 -23.98 -5.01 -25.76
CA GLN A 61 -23.26 -6.06 -25.00
C GLN A 61 -22.12 -5.40 -24.20
N SER A 62 -22.26 -5.37 -22.91
CA SER A 62 -21.30 -4.75 -22.02
C SER A 62 -21.06 -5.64 -20.81
N THR A 63 -19.81 -5.72 -20.40
CA THR A 63 -19.36 -6.58 -19.31
C THR A 63 -18.67 -5.75 -18.23
N ALA A 64 -18.98 -6.06 -16.99
CA ALA A 64 -18.20 -5.63 -15.83
C ALA A 64 -17.92 -6.85 -14.92
N ALA A 65 -16.82 -6.80 -14.19
CA ALA A 65 -16.44 -7.89 -13.30
C ALA A 65 -16.00 -7.38 -11.94
N LEU A 66 -16.26 -8.20 -10.93
CA LEU A 66 -15.74 -8.07 -9.57
C LEU A 66 -14.79 -9.23 -9.29
N HIS A 67 -13.62 -8.88 -8.77
CA HIS A 67 -12.63 -9.89 -8.39
C HIS A 67 -12.43 -9.88 -6.88
N PHE A 68 -12.44 -11.06 -6.28
CA PHE A 68 -12.15 -11.22 -4.86
C PHE A 68 -11.55 -12.60 -4.58
N GLY A 69 -10.83 -12.70 -3.48
CA GLY A 69 -10.28 -13.94 -2.99
C GLY A 69 -11.11 -14.55 -1.86
N THR A 70 -10.93 -15.85 -1.64
CA THR A 70 -11.39 -16.56 -0.43
C THR A 70 -10.17 -17.11 0.29
N ARG A 71 -10.18 -17.01 1.62
CA ARG A 71 -9.04 -17.45 2.45
C ARG A 71 -8.81 -18.97 2.30
N LYS A 72 -7.55 -19.38 2.40
CA LYS A 72 -7.15 -20.79 2.30
C LYS A 72 -7.57 -21.62 3.51
N ASP A 73 -7.75 -20.97 4.65
CA ASP A 73 -8.22 -21.56 5.90
C ASP A 73 -9.74 -21.52 6.08
N GLU A 74 -10.48 -21.18 5.02
CA GLU A 74 -11.94 -21.10 5.00
C GLU A 74 -12.52 -21.80 3.78
N ALA A 75 -13.68 -22.43 3.95
CA ALA A 75 -14.49 -22.97 2.86
C ALA A 75 -15.79 -22.18 2.75
N VAL A 76 -16.12 -21.71 1.55
CA VAL A 76 -17.42 -21.09 1.28
C VAL A 76 -18.50 -22.18 1.35
N VAL A 77 -19.47 -22.01 2.23
CA VAL A 77 -20.60 -22.93 2.41
C VAL A 77 -21.93 -22.28 2.01
N GLY A 78 -21.95 -20.97 1.81
CA GLY A 78 -23.09 -20.21 1.32
C GLY A 78 -22.64 -18.89 0.73
N ALA A 79 -23.36 -18.35 -0.26
CA ALA A 79 -23.11 -17.03 -0.81
C ALA A 79 -24.40 -16.41 -1.34
N THR A 80 -24.61 -15.13 -1.05
CA THR A 80 -25.74 -14.35 -1.53
C THR A 80 -25.26 -12.99 -2.04
N LEU A 81 -25.68 -12.66 -3.26
CA LEU A 81 -25.36 -11.39 -3.90
C LEU A 81 -26.59 -10.49 -3.82
N HIS A 82 -26.44 -9.35 -3.14
CA HIS A 82 -27.45 -8.29 -3.05
C HIS A 82 -27.09 -7.17 -4.01
N LEU A 83 -27.82 -7.08 -5.13
CA LEU A 83 -27.59 -6.09 -6.17
C LEU A 83 -28.53 -4.90 -6.02
N ARG A 84 -27.96 -3.70 -6.10
CA ARG A 84 -28.68 -2.44 -6.31
C ARG A 84 -28.30 -1.93 -7.68
N LEU A 85 -29.30 -1.86 -8.56
CA LEU A 85 -29.06 -1.48 -9.95
C LEU A 85 -30.11 -0.49 -10.47
N THR A 86 -29.69 0.34 -11.41
CA THR A 86 -30.55 1.19 -12.22
C THR A 86 -30.30 0.89 -13.68
N TYR A 87 -31.32 0.97 -14.51
CA TYR A 87 -31.17 0.71 -15.94
C TYR A 87 -32.14 1.57 -16.78
N SER A 88 -31.84 1.64 -18.06
CA SER A 88 -32.54 2.51 -19.01
C SER A 88 -33.99 2.11 -19.21
N PRO A 89 -34.94 3.06 -19.19
CA PRO A 89 -36.34 2.81 -19.55
C PRO A 89 -36.59 2.54 -21.05
N ALA A 90 -35.59 2.75 -21.89
CA ALA A 90 -35.67 2.48 -23.31
C ALA A 90 -35.45 1.00 -23.69
N LEU A 91 -34.98 0.18 -22.71
CA LEU A 91 -34.71 -1.23 -22.96
C LEU A 91 -35.99 -2.01 -23.29
N LEU A 92 -35.90 -2.93 -24.25
CA LEU A 92 -36.94 -3.90 -24.57
C LEU A 92 -36.88 -5.08 -23.57
N PRO A 93 -37.85 -5.25 -22.66
CA PRO A 93 -37.78 -6.25 -21.59
C PRO A 93 -37.69 -7.69 -22.10
N GLU A 94 -38.24 -7.97 -23.26
CA GLU A 94 -38.29 -9.31 -23.86
C GLU A 94 -36.91 -9.76 -24.38
N LEU A 95 -36.03 -8.80 -24.70
CA LEU A 95 -34.70 -9.04 -25.29
C LEU A 95 -33.57 -8.66 -24.35
N SER A 96 -33.85 -7.81 -23.34
CA SER A 96 -32.81 -7.26 -22.48
C SER A 96 -32.79 -7.95 -21.11
N HIS A 97 -31.60 -8.31 -20.67
CA HIS A 97 -31.40 -8.92 -19.36
C HIS A 97 -29.98 -8.70 -18.85
N LEU A 98 -29.79 -8.82 -17.55
CA LEU A 98 -28.48 -8.83 -16.92
C LEU A 98 -28.12 -10.29 -16.57
N ARG A 99 -27.11 -10.84 -17.24
CA ARG A 99 -26.59 -12.18 -16.98
C ARG A 99 -25.48 -12.08 -15.94
N ILE A 100 -25.53 -12.97 -14.96
CA ILE A 100 -24.55 -13.05 -13.87
C ILE A 100 -23.86 -14.40 -13.96
N SER A 101 -22.53 -14.38 -13.93
CA SER A 101 -21.72 -15.60 -13.89
C SER A 101 -20.67 -15.53 -12.78
N VAL A 102 -20.37 -16.68 -12.18
CA VAL A 102 -19.32 -16.89 -11.18
C VAL A 102 -18.29 -17.82 -11.79
N ASN A 103 -17.05 -17.38 -11.92
CA ASN A 103 -15.94 -18.15 -12.49
C ASN A 103 -16.29 -18.78 -13.84
N GLY A 104 -17.00 -18.03 -14.71
CA GLY A 104 -17.43 -18.46 -16.03
C GLY A 104 -18.71 -19.29 -16.07
N GLN A 105 -19.29 -19.69 -14.91
CA GLN A 105 -20.56 -20.41 -14.83
C GLN A 105 -21.71 -19.41 -14.66
N VAL A 106 -22.69 -19.47 -15.57
CA VAL A 106 -23.90 -18.63 -15.49
C VAL A 106 -24.75 -19.10 -14.31
N VAL A 107 -25.01 -18.19 -13.38
CA VAL A 107 -25.78 -18.47 -12.16
C VAL A 107 -27.16 -17.83 -12.18
N ALA A 108 -27.31 -16.71 -12.89
CA ALA A 108 -28.60 -16.03 -13.03
C ALA A 108 -28.69 -15.22 -14.34
N ALA A 109 -29.92 -15.03 -14.81
CA ALA A 109 -30.27 -14.05 -15.82
C ALA A 109 -31.43 -13.22 -15.27
N LEU A 110 -31.16 -11.97 -14.91
CA LEU A 110 -32.14 -11.07 -14.32
C LEU A 110 -32.87 -10.32 -15.42
N PRO A 111 -34.23 -10.44 -15.52
CA PRO A 111 -35.00 -9.65 -16.44
C PRO A 111 -34.97 -8.17 -16.03
N LEU A 112 -35.10 -7.29 -17.02
CA LEU A 112 -35.12 -5.83 -16.86
C LEU A 112 -36.51 -5.29 -17.21
N PRO A 113 -37.54 -5.46 -16.35
CA PRO A 113 -38.92 -5.07 -16.63
C PRO A 113 -39.06 -3.55 -16.69
N ARG A 114 -39.89 -3.06 -17.61
CA ARG A 114 -40.10 -1.63 -17.84
C ARG A 114 -40.65 -0.88 -16.63
N ALA A 115 -41.39 -1.60 -15.76
CA ALA A 115 -41.97 -1.00 -14.55
C ALA A 115 -40.94 -0.52 -13.53
N ASP A 116 -39.76 -1.13 -13.50
CA ASP A 116 -38.68 -0.85 -12.55
C ASP A 116 -37.59 0.05 -13.16
N ALA A 117 -37.72 0.40 -14.46
CA ALA A 117 -36.69 1.13 -15.18
C ALA A 117 -36.59 2.60 -14.71
N GLY A 118 -35.37 3.13 -14.68
CA GLY A 118 -35.08 4.52 -14.27
C GLY A 118 -35.06 4.75 -12.76
N HIS A 119 -35.32 3.72 -11.96
CA HIS A 119 -35.24 3.76 -10.49
C HIS A 119 -34.21 2.74 -9.99
N GLU A 120 -33.66 2.96 -8.79
CA GLU A 120 -32.82 1.96 -8.13
C GLU A 120 -33.71 0.79 -7.67
N VAL A 121 -33.34 -0.41 -8.06
CA VAL A 121 -34.01 -1.65 -7.70
C VAL A 121 -33.05 -2.59 -6.99
N GLU A 122 -33.57 -3.36 -6.05
CA GLU A 122 -32.80 -4.38 -5.32
C GLU A 122 -33.13 -5.77 -5.87
N ARG A 123 -32.13 -6.59 -6.05
CA ARG A 123 -32.24 -8.00 -6.45
C ARG A 123 -31.32 -8.85 -5.58
N GLU A 124 -31.82 -9.99 -5.17
CA GLU A 124 -31.07 -10.98 -4.41
C GLU A 124 -30.83 -12.21 -5.30
N VAL A 125 -29.57 -12.68 -5.34
CA VAL A 125 -29.18 -13.84 -6.11
C VAL A 125 -28.40 -14.78 -5.19
N VAL A 126 -28.94 -15.97 -4.95
CA VAL A 126 -28.25 -17.01 -4.21
C VAL A 126 -27.22 -17.67 -5.14
N LEU A 127 -25.98 -17.73 -4.72
CA LEU A 127 -24.88 -18.30 -5.49
C LEU A 127 -24.51 -19.68 -4.93
N ASP A 128 -24.28 -20.65 -5.83
CA ASP A 128 -23.87 -21.99 -5.43
C ASP A 128 -22.40 -21.97 -4.91
N PRO A 129 -22.12 -22.36 -3.66
CA PRO A 129 -20.77 -22.37 -3.09
C PRO A 129 -19.76 -23.20 -3.90
N ARG A 130 -20.21 -24.19 -4.65
CA ARG A 130 -19.34 -25.05 -5.48
C ARG A 130 -18.63 -24.32 -6.63
N TYR A 131 -19.10 -23.13 -7.00
CA TYR A 131 -18.46 -22.33 -8.05
C TYR A 131 -17.32 -21.47 -7.53
N PHE A 132 -17.14 -21.35 -6.21
CA PHE A 132 -16.07 -20.56 -5.62
C PHE A 132 -14.76 -21.34 -5.57
N SER A 133 -13.68 -20.60 -5.81
CA SER A 133 -12.29 -21.08 -5.77
C SER A 133 -11.42 -20.11 -4.97
N ASP A 134 -10.10 -20.28 -5.00
CA ASP A 134 -9.16 -19.38 -4.34
C ASP A 134 -9.27 -17.92 -4.78
N TYR A 135 -9.48 -17.69 -6.09
CA TYR A 135 -9.74 -16.38 -6.71
C TYR A 135 -11.02 -16.46 -7.51
N ASN A 136 -11.87 -15.50 -7.32
CA ASN A 136 -13.22 -15.51 -7.87
C ASN A 136 -13.48 -14.27 -8.72
N GLU A 137 -14.18 -14.47 -9.83
CA GLU A 137 -14.74 -13.44 -10.67
C GLU A 137 -16.25 -13.56 -10.66
N ILE A 138 -16.96 -12.50 -10.25
CA ILE A 138 -18.38 -12.35 -10.54
C ILE A 138 -18.50 -11.40 -11.73
N ARG A 139 -18.98 -11.91 -12.83
CA ARG A 139 -19.13 -11.16 -14.08
C ARG A 139 -20.59 -10.82 -14.35
N PHE A 140 -20.80 -9.57 -14.73
CA PHE A 140 -22.09 -9.01 -15.10
C PHE A 140 -22.07 -8.68 -16.57
N ASP A 141 -22.88 -9.41 -17.37
CA ASP A 141 -23.01 -9.16 -18.79
C ASP A 141 -24.39 -8.54 -19.05
N LEU A 142 -24.42 -7.30 -19.47
CA LEU A 142 -25.65 -6.65 -19.93
C LEU A 142 -25.89 -7.02 -21.40
N ILE A 143 -27.03 -7.64 -21.68
CA ILE A 143 -27.59 -7.81 -23.00
C ILE A 143 -28.74 -6.81 -23.14
N ALA A 144 -28.59 -5.81 -23.99
CA ALA A 144 -29.47 -4.66 -24.05
C ALA A 144 -29.90 -4.36 -25.46
N HIS A 145 -31.21 -4.24 -25.66
CA HIS A 145 -31.84 -3.92 -26.95
C HIS A 145 -32.87 -2.81 -26.77
N TYR A 146 -32.94 -1.85 -27.70
CA TYR A 146 -33.91 -0.77 -27.68
C TYR A 146 -34.81 -0.77 -28.93
N SER A 147 -34.50 -1.58 -29.96
CA SER A 147 -35.23 -1.71 -31.18
C SER A 147 -35.32 -3.17 -31.63
N LEU A 148 -36.45 -3.54 -32.30
CA LEU A 148 -36.64 -4.87 -32.90
C LEU A 148 -36.01 -5.00 -34.29
N GLU A 149 -35.67 -3.88 -34.89
CA GLU A 149 -35.15 -3.85 -36.27
C GLU A 149 -33.66 -3.54 -36.26
N CYS A 150 -33.31 -2.36 -36.64
CA CYS A 150 -31.93 -1.90 -36.73
C CYS A 150 -31.58 -1.10 -35.51
N GLU A 151 -30.59 -1.55 -34.71
CA GLU A 151 -30.15 -0.79 -33.56
C GLU A 151 -28.67 -0.42 -33.63
N ASP A 152 -28.31 0.67 -32.92
CA ASP A 152 -26.94 1.08 -32.73
C ASP A 152 -26.41 0.42 -31.44
N PRO A 153 -25.40 -0.47 -31.52
CA PRO A 153 -24.88 -1.15 -30.35
C PRO A 153 -24.27 -0.22 -29.29
N GLN A 154 -23.90 1.01 -29.67
CA GLN A 154 -23.34 2.02 -28.77
C GLN A 154 -24.31 3.16 -28.45
N HIS A 155 -25.61 2.96 -28.74
CA HIS A 155 -26.60 4.00 -28.48
C HIS A 155 -26.65 4.35 -26.98
N SER A 156 -26.69 5.64 -26.67
CA SER A 156 -26.68 6.18 -25.31
C SER A 156 -27.85 5.72 -24.42
N SER A 157 -28.91 5.15 -24.99
CA SER A 157 -30.00 4.57 -24.21
C SER A 157 -29.76 3.13 -23.75
N LEU A 158 -28.67 2.49 -24.16
CA LEU A 158 -28.31 1.13 -23.76
C LEU A 158 -27.38 1.20 -22.54
N TRP A 159 -27.94 1.17 -21.34
CA TRP A 159 -27.15 1.23 -20.12
C TRP A 159 -27.82 0.55 -18.92
N ALA A 160 -26.98 0.08 -18.02
CA ALA A 160 -27.30 -0.30 -16.65
C ALA A 160 -26.15 0.08 -15.72
N ASN A 161 -26.47 0.51 -14.52
CA ASN A 161 -25.47 0.85 -13.48
C ASN A 161 -25.69 -0.02 -12.24
N LEU A 162 -24.64 -0.67 -11.78
CA LEU A 162 -24.63 -1.37 -10.50
C LEU A 162 -24.04 -0.44 -9.43
N SER A 163 -24.78 -0.27 -8.33
CA SER A 163 -24.38 0.62 -7.25
C SER A 163 -23.17 0.05 -6.49
N PRO A 164 -22.23 0.89 -6.05
CA PRO A 164 -21.13 0.46 -5.17
C PRO A 164 -21.60 0.01 -3.78
N SER A 165 -22.86 0.31 -3.41
CA SER A 165 -23.52 -0.18 -2.20
C SER A 165 -24.12 -1.60 -2.35
N SER A 166 -24.06 -2.21 -3.55
CA SER A 166 -24.31 -3.64 -3.71
C SER A 166 -23.29 -4.43 -2.89
N ASP A 167 -23.67 -5.60 -2.41
CA ASP A 167 -22.78 -6.42 -1.59
C ASP A 167 -22.89 -7.91 -1.86
N LEU A 168 -21.84 -8.60 -1.51
CA LEU A 168 -21.73 -10.05 -1.48
C LEU A 168 -21.64 -10.50 -0.02
N THR A 169 -22.59 -11.29 0.41
CA THR A 169 -22.57 -11.98 1.71
C THR A 169 -22.03 -13.38 1.50
N LEU A 170 -20.86 -13.66 2.09
CA LEU A 170 -20.25 -15.00 2.10
C LEU A 170 -20.46 -15.64 3.46
N THR A 171 -20.95 -16.87 3.45
CA THR A 171 -20.99 -17.75 4.61
C THR A 171 -19.81 -18.72 4.50
N THR A 172 -18.82 -18.58 5.38
CA THR A 172 -17.61 -19.41 5.38
C THR A 172 -17.56 -20.31 6.59
N ARG A 173 -16.89 -21.44 6.45
CA ARG A 173 -16.57 -22.38 7.53
C ARG A 173 -15.06 -22.49 7.62
N ALA A 174 -14.52 -22.35 8.84
CA ALA A 174 -13.10 -22.54 9.09
C ALA A 174 -12.65 -23.95 8.68
N ILE A 175 -11.43 -24.05 8.16
CA ILE A 175 -10.73 -25.30 7.87
C ILE A 175 -9.64 -25.45 8.92
N ASP A 176 -9.61 -26.58 9.61
CA ASP A 176 -8.54 -26.87 10.57
C ASP A 176 -7.22 -27.14 9.81
N LEU A 177 -6.29 -26.20 9.93
CA LEU A 177 -4.97 -26.29 9.31
C LEU A 177 -4.01 -27.05 10.23
N ARG A 178 -3.20 -27.92 9.65
CA ARG A 178 -2.10 -28.58 10.35
C ARG A 178 -1.04 -27.56 10.78
N ASP A 179 -0.33 -27.86 11.87
CA ASP A 179 0.82 -27.07 12.33
C ASP A 179 1.99 -27.26 11.34
N GLU A 180 2.04 -26.41 10.32
CA GLU A 180 2.99 -26.55 9.21
C GLU A 180 3.51 -25.18 8.78
N LEU A 181 4.77 -24.91 9.07
CA LEU A 181 5.45 -23.67 8.73
C LEU A 181 5.51 -23.41 7.21
N GLY A 182 5.45 -24.48 6.40
CA GLY A 182 5.40 -24.37 4.95
C GLY A 182 4.11 -23.73 4.41
N LEU A 183 3.07 -23.58 5.25
CA LEU A 183 1.85 -22.85 4.90
C LEU A 183 1.96 -21.35 5.11
N LEU A 184 2.99 -20.88 5.83
CA LEU A 184 3.16 -19.45 6.10
C LEU A 184 3.14 -18.61 4.81
N PRO A 185 2.51 -17.46 4.88
CA PRO A 185 1.99 -16.74 6.04
C PRO A 185 0.59 -17.15 6.53
N VAL A 186 -0.11 -18.11 5.89
CA VAL A 186 -1.43 -18.62 6.32
C VAL A 186 -1.27 -19.42 7.61
N PRO A 187 -2.18 -19.31 8.62
CA PRO A 187 -3.43 -18.55 8.64
C PRO A 187 -3.28 -17.09 9.13
N PHE A 188 -2.09 -16.64 9.50
CA PHE A 188 -1.84 -15.31 10.08
C PHE A 188 -2.05 -14.20 9.07
N PHE A 189 -1.80 -14.47 7.81
CA PHE A 189 -2.04 -13.59 6.68
C PHE A 189 -2.37 -14.41 5.44
N ASP A 190 -3.44 -14.05 4.74
CA ASP A 190 -3.74 -14.60 3.40
C ASP A 190 -3.89 -13.45 2.40
N ARG A 191 -3.19 -13.53 1.27
CA ARG A 191 -3.28 -12.54 0.17
C ARG A 191 -4.67 -12.49 -0.46
N ARG A 192 -5.44 -13.57 -0.33
CA ARG A 192 -6.78 -13.70 -0.91
C ARG A 192 -7.88 -13.06 -0.06
N ASP A 193 -7.60 -12.77 1.21
CA ASP A 193 -8.49 -12.04 2.08
C ASP A 193 -8.59 -10.57 1.64
N ASN A 194 -9.76 -9.95 1.81
CA ASN A 194 -10.04 -8.59 1.35
C ASN A 194 -10.05 -7.56 2.50
N GLY A 195 -10.07 -8.01 3.75
CA GLY A 195 -10.13 -7.15 4.94
C GLY A 195 -8.78 -6.64 5.41
N THR A 196 -8.81 -5.63 6.29
CA THR A 196 -7.63 -5.18 7.03
C THR A 196 -7.04 -6.31 7.86
N VAL A 197 -5.73 -6.48 7.82
CA VAL A 197 -5.04 -7.50 8.62
C VAL A 197 -5.05 -7.08 10.09
N VAL A 198 -5.63 -7.92 10.95
CA VAL A 198 -5.59 -7.73 12.40
C VAL A 198 -4.86 -8.92 13.02
N LEU A 199 -3.65 -8.69 13.53
CA LEU A 199 -2.77 -9.74 14.01
C LEU A 199 -2.25 -9.41 15.41
N PRO A 200 -2.90 -9.93 16.47
CA PRO A 200 -2.51 -9.70 17.85
C PRO A 200 -1.10 -10.20 18.15
N MET A 201 -0.38 -9.44 18.98
CA MET A 201 0.95 -9.78 19.46
C MET A 201 0.94 -9.98 20.97
N LEU A 202 1.37 -11.15 21.41
CA LEU A 202 1.39 -11.56 22.81
C LEU A 202 2.81 -11.54 23.38
N PHE A 203 2.95 -10.89 24.53
CA PHE A 203 4.19 -10.78 25.28
C PHE A 203 4.01 -11.22 26.73
N ALA A 204 5.09 -11.64 27.37
CA ALA A 204 5.14 -11.72 28.84
C ALA A 204 5.31 -10.32 29.45
N THR A 205 4.91 -10.14 30.70
CA THR A 205 5.07 -8.91 31.45
C THR A 205 6.24 -8.98 32.43
N PRO A 206 7.19 -8.02 32.39
CA PRO A 206 7.35 -6.91 31.44
C PRO A 206 8.04 -7.36 30.15
N ALA A 207 7.67 -6.79 29.01
CA ALA A 207 8.40 -6.96 27.77
C ALA A 207 9.62 -6.04 27.71
N SER A 208 10.78 -6.57 27.29
CA SER A 208 11.97 -5.76 27.08
C SER A 208 11.87 -4.95 25.75
N ARG A 209 12.61 -3.84 25.64
CA ARG A 209 12.68 -3.07 24.39
C ARG A 209 13.22 -3.89 23.22
N GLU A 210 14.20 -4.76 23.47
CA GLU A 210 14.75 -5.62 22.41
C GLU A 210 13.73 -6.68 21.93
N THR A 211 12.89 -7.21 22.84
CA THR A 211 11.75 -8.06 22.47
C THR A 211 10.76 -7.28 21.60
N LEU A 212 10.38 -6.06 21.99
CA LEU A 212 9.49 -5.21 21.20
C LEU A 212 10.11 -4.79 19.86
N ARG A 213 11.43 -4.57 19.83
CA ARG A 213 12.15 -4.33 18.58
C ARG A 213 12.05 -5.53 17.63
N SER A 214 12.23 -6.73 18.14
CA SER A 214 12.10 -7.95 17.36
C SER A 214 10.67 -8.12 16.82
N ALA A 215 9.65 -7.86 17.64
CA ALA A 215 8.24 -7.88 17.21
C ALA A 215 7.93 -6.83 16.14
N GLY A 216 8.56 -5.66 16.23
CA GLY A 216 8.44 -4.62 15.21
C GLY A 216 8.99 -5.02 13.84
N ILE A 217 10.02 -5.87 13.77
CA ILE A 217 10.50 -6.47 12.52
C ILE A 217 9.39 -7.35 11.91
N ALA A 218 8.75 -8.19 12.73
CA ALA A 218 7.61 -9.00 12.28
C ALA A 218 6.42 -8.12 11.82
N ALA A 219 6.09 -7.05 12.57
CA ALA A 219 5.04 -6.11 12.19
C ALA A 219 5.33 -5.47 10.82
N SER A 220 6.56 -5.09 10.55
CA SER A 220 6.94 -4.52 9.25
C SER A 220 6.79 -5.52 8.10
N TRP A 221 7.10 -6.80 8.33
CA TRP A 221 6.92 -7.86 7.34
C TRP A 221 5.46 -8.12 7.04
N PHE A 222 4.61 -8.27 8.06
CA PHE A 222 3.18 -8.46 7.85
C PHE A 222 2.53 -7.21 7.23
N GLY A 223 2.97 -6.01 7.61
CA GLY A 223 2.53 -4.77 6.98
C GLY A 223 2.93 -4.65 5.51
N MET A 224 4.13 -5.12 5.15
CA MET A 224 4.58 -5.24 3.76
C MET A 224 3.68 -6.20 2.94
N LEU A 225 3.32 -7.35 3.54
CA LEU A 225 2.43 -8.33 2.91
C LEU A 225 0.99 -7.82 2.78
N ALA A 226 0.49 -7.10 3.79
CA ALA A 226 -0.86 -6.55 3.83
C ALA A 226 -1.12 -5.51 2.74
N ASP A 227 -0.08 -4.78 2.32
CA ASP A 227 -0.12 -3.76 1.27
C ASP A 227 -1.28 -2.75 1.43
N TYR A 228 -2.13 -2.58 0.40
CA TYR A 228 -3.27 -1.64 0.39
C TYR A 228 -4.29 -1.92 1.50
N ARG A 229 -4.40 -3.16 1.97
CA ARG A 229 -5.32 -3.57 3.04
C ARG A 229 -4.97 -2.95 4.39
N GLY A 230 -3.70 -2.59 4.61
CA GLY A 230 -3.18 -2.15 5.89
C GLY A 230 -3.15 -3.25 6.95
N ALA A 231 -2.47 -2.98 8.06
CA ALA A 231 -2.35 -3.92 9.17
C ALA A 231 -2.48 -3.23 10.52
N ARG A 232 -3.06 -3.94 11.49
CA ARG A 232 -3.15 -3.55 12.90
C ARG A 232 -2.60 -4.69 13.75
N PHE A 233 -1.88 -4.32 14.80
CA PHE A 233 -1.22 -5.27 15.69
C PHE A 233 -1.62 -4.98 17.15
N PRO A 234 -2.83 -5.42 17.57
CA PRO A 234 -3.24 -5.27 18.97
C PRO A 234 -2.24 -5.96 19.89
N VAL A 235 -1.90 -5.30 21.00
CA VAL A 235 -0.91 -5.80 21.95
C VAL A 235 -1.58 -6.37 23.18
N SER A 236 -1.16 -7.54 23.61
CA SER A 236 -1.56 -8.11 24.89
C SER A 236 -0.37 -8.58 25.70
N PHE A 237 -0.42 -8.31 27.01
CA PHE A 237 0.54 -8.80 27.98
C PHE A 237 -0.10 -9.92 28.78
N ASP A 238 0.48 -11.13 28.71
CA ASP A 238 0.01 -12.35 29.40
C ASP A 238 -1.46 -12.76 29.13
N ALA A 239 -2.15 -12.22 28.10
CA ALA A 239 -3.53 -12.56 27.78
C ALA A 239 -3.62 -13.17 26.37
N LEU A 240 -4.16 -14.40 26.25
CA LEU A 240 -4.30 -15.10 24.97
C LEU A 240 -5.27 -14.36 24.04
N PRO A 241 -4.90 -14.20 22.76
CA PRO A 241 -5.78 -13.58 21.76
C PRO A 241 -7.00 -14.46 21.46
N ALA A 242 -8.09 -13.81 20.99
CA ALA A 242 -9.30 -14.49 20.56
C ALA A 242 -9.28 -14.83 19.06
N GLN A 243 -8.15 -14.73 18.41
CA GLN A 243 -7.89 -15.03 17.00
C GLN A 243 -6.46 -15.52 16.82
N HIS A 244 -6.05 -15.87 15.59
CA HIS A 244 -4.64 -16.18 15.30
C HIS A 244 -3.74 -15.04 15.76
N GLY A 245 -2.56 -15.36 16.29
CA GLY A 245 -1.69 -14.34 16.86
C GLY A 245 -0.20 -14.71 16.83
N LEU A 246 0.64 -13.74 17.15
CA LEU A 246 2.08 -13.88 17.24
C LEU A 246 2.50 -13.87 18.72
N VAL A 247 3.45 -14.70 19.09
CA VAL A 247 3.98 -14.82 20.45
C VAL A 247 5.48 -14.61 20.43
N PHE A 248 5.97 -13.73 21.32
CA PHE A 248 7.40 -13.44 21.44
C PHE A 248 7.86 -13.81 22.84
N ALA A 249 8.82 -14.74 22.95
CA ALA A 249 9.27 -15.26 24.22
C ALA A 249 10.78 -15.51 24.25
N THR A 250 11.39 -15.24 25.41
CA THR A 250 12.72 -15.73 25.76
C THR A 250 12.60 -16.78 26.89
N ASN A 251 13.67 -17.49 27.21
CA ASN A 251 13.63 -18.44 28.30
C ASN A 251 13.27 -17.80 29.65
N ASP A 252 13.61 -16.55 29.85
CA ASP A 252 13.34 -15.80 31.09
C ASP A 252 12.01 -15.02 31.05
N SER A 253 11.43 -14.82 29.85
CA SER A 253 10.23 -14.02 29.65
C SER A 253 9.25 -14.75 28.72
N ARG A 254 8.41 -15.61 29.32
CA ARG A 254 7.40 -16.46 28.65
C ARG A 254 6.00 -16.09 29.12
N PRO A 255 5.00 -15.94 28.22
CA PRO A 255 3.62 -15.73 28.62
C PRO A 255 3.12 -16.90 29.49
N ARG A 256 2.57 -16.59 30.66
CA ARG A 256 2.21 -17.59 31.69
C ARG A 256 1.12 -18.56 31.26
N GLN A 257 0.28 -18.16 30.31
CA GLN A 257 -0.83 -18.97 29.83
C GLN A 257 -0.42 -20.01 28.77
N LEU A 258 0.84 -19.92 28.29
CA LEU A 258 1.40 -20.85 27.32
C LEU A 258 2.48 -21.70 28.00
N ASN A 259 2.34 -23.01 27.90
CA ASN A 259 3.36 -23.94 28.40
C ASN A 259 4.49 -24.11 27.36
N LEU A 260 5.26 -23.04 27.15
CA LEU A 260 6.37 -23.05 26.20
C LEU A 260 7.61 -23.71 26.83
N PRO A 261 8.27 -24.67 26.14
CA PRO A 261 9.52 -25.25 26.60
C PRO A 261 10.65 -24.19 26.58
N THR A 262 11.73 -24.45 27.31
CA THR A 262 12.98 -23.72 27.13
C THR A 262 13.67 -24.13 25.84
N VAL A 263 14.33 -23.19 25.17
CA VAL A 263 15.09 -23.43 23.94
C VAL A 263 16.54 -23.03 24.10
N ASP A 264 17.43 -23.75 23.42
CA ASP A 264 18.87 -23.42 23.40
C ASP A 264 19.29 -22.68 22.12
N VAL A 265 18.44 -22.70 21.10
CA VAL A 265 18.66 -22.11 19.78
C VAL A 265 17.43 -21.31 19.34
N PRO A 266 17.60 -20.32 18.44
CA PRO A 266 16.49 -19.58 17.89
C PRO A 266 15.45 -20.53 17.26
N THR A 267 14.21 -20.50 17.74
CA THR A 267 13.17 -21.44 17.34
C THR A 267 11.92 -20.70 16.90
N LEU A 268 11.35 -21.18 15.81
CA LEU A 268 10.05 -20.77 15.30
C LEU A 268 9.11 -21.98 15.32
N SER A 269 7.89 -21.83 15.84
CA SER A 269 6.92 -22.91 15.91
C SER A 269 5.48 -22.43 15.74
N ILE A 270 4.61 -23.29 15.24
CA ILE A 270 3.16 -23.10 15.25
C ILE A 270 2.60 -24.00 16.34
N VAL A 271 1.73 -23.44 17.18
CA VAL A 271 1.04 -24.16 18.25
C VAL A 271 -0.43 -23.76 18.28
N ASP A 272 -1.27 -24.66 18.79
CA ASP A 272 -2.68 -24.36 19.00
C ASP A 272 -2.84 -23.32 20.12
N ASN A 273 -3.83 -22.43 19.96
CA ASN A 273 -4.21 -21.52 21.01
C ASN A 273 -4.99 -22.27 22.10
N PRO A 274 -4.52 -22.28 23.37
CA PRO A 274 -5.24 -23.00 24.45
C PRO A 274 -6.70 -22.54 24.66
N ARG A 275 -7.05 -21.37 24.17
CA ARG A 275 -8.42 -20.82 24.27
C ARG A 275 -9.35 -21.45 23.25
N ASP A 276 -8.82 -21.78 22.06
CA ASP A 276 -9.54 -22.38 20.95
C ASP A 276 -8.53 -23.10 20.03
N GLN A 277 -8.64 -24.42 19.92
CA GLN A 277 -7.69 -25.25 19.17
C GLN A 277 -7.68 -24.97 17.66
N HIS A 278 -8.73 -24.36 17.13
CA HIS A 278 -8.77 -23.95 15.71
C HIS A 278 -7.95 -22.68 15.44
N LEU A 279 -7.59 -21.94 16.49
CA LEU A 279 -6.75 -20.75 16.40
C LEU A 279 -5.28 -21.13 16.58
N LYS A 280 -4.43 -20.63 15.72
CA LYS A 280 -2.99 -20.89 15.73
C LYS A 280 -2.21 -19.71 16.30
N LEU A 281 -1.15 -20.01 17.01
CA LEU A 281 -0.17 -19.05 17.49
C LEU A 281 1.18 -19.34 16.81
N LEU A 282 1.74 -18.32 16.16
CA LEU A 282 3.11 -18.36 15.64
C LEU A 282 4.05 -17.89 16.74
N VAL A 283 4.86 -18.79 17.25
CA VAL A 283 5.72 -18.56 18.41
C VAL A 283 7.17 -18.37 17.97
N PHE A 284 7.73 -17.23 18.36
CA PHE A 284 9.13 -16.92 18.21
C PHE A 284 9.80 -17.11 19.58
N GLN A 285 10.81 -17.98 19.65
CA GLN A 285 11.53 -18.26 20.87
C GLN A 285 13.05 -18.12 20.70
N GLY A 286 13.68 -17.63 21.74
CA GLY A 286 15.13 -17.58 21.88
C GLY A 286 15.54 -17.84 23.33
N LYS A 287 16.79 -18.26 23.54
CA LYS A 287 17.37 -18.30 24.88
C LYS A 287 17.39 -16.90 25.51
N ASP A 288 17.68 -15.90 24.69
CA ASP A 288 17.76 -14.48 25.02
C ASP A 288 17.16 -13.63 23.88
N GLU A 289 17.17 -12.29 24.01
CA GLU A 289 16.64 -11.38 23.01
C GLU A 289 17.40 -11.43 21.67
N THR A 290 18.69 -11.79 21.69
CA THR A 290 19.49 -11.92 20.47
C THR A 290 19.00 -13.10 19.63
N GLN A 291 18.78 -14.25 20.28
CA GLN A 291 18.23 -15.42 19.62
C GLN A 291 16.76 -15.23 19.23
N LEU A 292 15.95 -14.54 20.05
CA LEU A 292 14.59 -14.18 19.69
C LEU A 292 14.56 -13.36 18.39
N ARG A 293 15.44 -12.36 18.27
CA ARG A 293 15.58 -11.57 17.04
C ARG A 293 15.97 -12.45 15.85
N GLN A 294 16.92 -13.37 16.03
CA GLN A 294 17.31 -14.31 14.97
C GLN A 294 16.15 -15.21 14.52
N ALA A 295 15.27 -15.63 15.44
CA ALA A 295 14.08 -16.39 15.09
C ALA A 295 13.12 -15.55 14.20
N VAL A 296 12.91 -14.27 14.55
CA VAL A 296 12.09 -13.36 13.73
C VAL A 296 12.73 -13.09 12.37
N GLU A 297 14.02 -12.77 12.34
CA GLU A 297 14.78 -12.54 11.10
C GLU A 297 14.78 -13.78 10.21
N GLY A 298 14.85 -14.99 10.81
CA GLY A 298 14.73 -16.27 10.11
C GLY A 298 13.40 -16.45 9.39
N LEU A 299 12.30 -16.01 10.00
CA LEU A 299 11.00 -15.99 9.31
C LEU A 299 11.01 -15.01 8.14
N VAL A 300 11.33 -13.74 8.40
CA VAL A 300 11.11 -12.67 7.41
C VAL A 300 12.05 -12.75 6.20
N LEU A 301 13.21 -13.38 6.36
CA LEU A 301 14.20 -13.58 5.31
C LEU A 301 14.15 -14.99 4.69
N GLY A 302 13.69 -16.00 5.43
CA GLY A 302 13.77 -17.40 5.07
C GLY A 302 12.45 -18.16 5.01
N ASN A 303 11.29 -17.50 5.02
CA ASN A 303 9.98 -18.16 5.08
C ASN A 303 9.76 -19.22 3.99
N ALA A 304 10.35 -19.04 2.81
CA ALA A 304 10.20 -19.96 1.68
C ALA A 304 10.80 -21.37 1.91
N VAL A 305 11.68 -21.54 2.90
CA VAL A 305 12.34 -22.81 3.19
C VAL A 305 11.91 -23.42 4.52
N LEU A 306 10.99 -22.79 5.26
CA LEU A 306 10.48 -23.27 6.52
C LEU A 306 9.45 -24.40 6.29
N THR A 307 9.57 -25.51 7.02
CA THR A 307 8.66 -26.66 6.95
C THR A 307 8.50 -27.32 8.31
N GLY A 308 7.44 -28.10 8.48
CA GLY A 308 7.11 -28.78 9.74
C GLY A 308 6.47 -27.87 10.78
N ALA A 309 6.11 -28.39 11.94
CA ALA A 309 5.48 -27.63 13.02
C ALA A 309 6.47 -26.69 13.75
N SER A 310 7.78 -26.95 13.65
CA SER A 310 8.82 -26.16 14.27
C SER A 310 10.09 -26.18 13.43
N ALA A 311 10.83 -25.07 13.43
CA ALA A 311 12.13 -24.92 12.77
C ALA A 311 13.10 -24.18 13.69
N THR A 312 14.38 -24.54 13.59
CA THR A 312 15.48 -23.85 14.28
C THR A 312 16.29 -23.05 13.27
N ILE A 313 16.62 -21.82 13.63
CA ILE A 313 17.41 -20.93 12.79
C ILE A 313 18.87 -21.03 13.19
N THR A 314 19.72 -21.49 12.28
CA THR A 314 21.14 -21.74 12.56
C THR A 314 22.00 -20.49 12.32
N GLU A 315 21.68 -19.72 11.29
CA GLU A 315 22.40 -18.50 10.94
C GLU A 315 21.50 -17.53 10.20
N VAL A 316 21.65 -16.25 10.47
CA VAL A 316 21.01 -15.16 9.73
C VAL A 316 22.08 -14.17 9.30
N ALA A 317 22.15 -13.90 8.01
CA ALA A 317 23.03 -12.88 7.45
C ALA A 317 22.21 -11.97 6.52
N HIS A 318 22.36 -10.67 6.72
CA HIS A 318 21.77 -9.68 5.83
C HIS A 318 22.73 -8.51 5.61
N VAL A 319 22.63 -7.92 4.42
CA VAL A 319 23.43 -6.74 4.04
C VAL A 319 22.54 -5.50 4.25
N ARG A 320 23.13 -4.44 4.79
CA ARG A 320 22.46 -3.14 4.90
C ARG A 320 22.09 -2.63 3.50
N ARG A 321 20.88 -2.07 3.41
CA ARG A 321 20.42 -1.44 2.17
C ARG A 321 21.07 -0.08 1.97
N ALA A 322 21.31 0.27 0.71
CA ALA A 322 21.72 1.62 0.35
C ALA A 322 20.55 2.62 0.47
N ALA A 323 20.86 3.90 0.54
CA ALA A 323 19.84 4.94 0.46
C ALA A 323 19.15 4.86 -0.90
N TYR A 324 17.82 5.01 -0.91
CA TYR A 324 16.94 4.93 -2.10
C TYR A 324 16.86 3.54 -2.76
N ASP A 325 17.50 2.51 -2.21
CA ASP A 325 17.24 1.11 -2.57
C ASP A 325 15.94 0.64 -1.92
N VAL A 326 14.82 1.21 -2.38
CA VAL A 326 13.47 0.94 -1.88
C VAL A 326 12.70 0.15 -2.93
N PRO A 327 12.34 -1.13 -2.67
CA PRO A 327 11.78 -2.03 -3.70
C PRO A 327 10.53 -1.50 -4.40
N ARG A 328 9.73 -0.69 -3.71
CA ARG A 328 8.50 -0.13 -4.29
C ARG A 328 8.69 1.18 -5.03
N TRP A 329 9.83 1.82 -4.94
CA TRP A 329 10.10 3.05 -5.67
C TRP A 329 10.71 2.76 -7.04
N LEU A 330 10.48 3.68 -7.98
CA LEU A 330 11.22 3.66 -9.24
C LEU A 330 12.72 3.81 -8.95
N SER A 331 13.54 3.06 -9.69
CA SER A 331 15.00 3.13 -9.53
C SER A 331 15.51 4.54 -9.84
N THR A 332 16.37 5.04 -8.97
CA THR A 332 17.09 6.31 -9.16
C THR A 332 18.43 6.14 -9.90
N GLU A 333 18.77 4.92 -10.28
CA GLU A 333 20.05 4.59 -10.94
C GLU A 333 19.89 4.33 -12.44
N ARG A 334 18.69 3.92 -12.88
CA ARG A 334 18.41 3.57 -14.27
C ARG A 334 16.96 3.80 -14.66
N ALA A 335 16.70 3.86 -15.94
CA ALA A 335 15.36 3.76 -16.48
C ALA A 335 14.71 2.43 -16.08
N VAL A 336 13.42 2.46 -15.74
CA VAL A 336 12.62 1.30 -15.31
C VAL A 336 11.66 0.92 -16.44
N LYS A 337 11.63 -0.36 -16.79
CA LYS A 337 10.72 -0.89 -17.79
C LYS A 337 9.32 -1.05 -17.22
N PHE A 338 8.29 -0.83 -18.02
CA PHE A 338 6.90 -1.03 -17.62
C PHE A 338 6.60 -2.49 -17.24
N GLY A 339 7.27 -3.44 -17.88
CA GLY A 339 7.18 -4.85 -17.52
C GLY A 339 7.68 -5.19 -16.11
N GLU A 340 8.51 -4.33 -15.49
CA GLU A 340 8.95 -4.47 -14.10
C GLU A 340 7.94 -3.90 -13.07
N LEU A 341 6.96 -3.12 -13.54
CA LEU A 341 5.94 -2.48 -12.71
C LEU A 341 4.64 -3.27 -12.58
N VAL A 342 4.55 -4.39 -13.27
CA VAL A 342 3.38 -5.27 -13.30
C VAL A 342 3.77 -6.71 -12.94
N ASP A 343 2.84 -7.45 -12.34
CA ASP A 343 3.07 -8.86 -11.98
C ASP A 343 3.10 -9.78 -13.20
N SER A 344 2.42 -9.38 -14.28
CA SER A 344 2.32 -10.13 -15.52
C SER A 344 2.21 -9.20 -16.73
N ALA A 345 2.88 -9.53 -17.81
CA ALA A 345 2.76 -8.82 -19.08
C ALA A 345 1.32 -8.81 -19.64
N ALA A 346 0.45 -9.71 -19.19
CA ALA A 346 -0.97 -9.71 -19.55
C ALA A 346 -1.71 -8.46 -19.05
N GLN A 347 -1.27 -7.84 -17.94
CA GLN A 347 -1.84 -6.60 -17.42
C GLN A 347 -1.60 -5.37 -18.32
N LEU A 348 -0.65 -5.48 -19.26
CA LEU A 348 -0.36 -4.46 -20.27
C LEU A 348 -1.11 -4.69 -21.59
N GLN A 349 -2.08 -5.61 -21.62
CA GLN A 349 -2.84 -5.98 -22.80
C GLN A 349 -4.34 -5.88 -22.52
N VAL A 350 -5.08 -5.40 -23.49
CA VAL A 350 -6.54 -5.31 -23.45
C VAL A 350 -7.11 -5.72 -24.79
N ALA A 351 -8.40 -6.02 -24.83
CA ALA A 351 -9.11 -6.40 -26.04
C ALA A 351 -10.53 -5.82 -26.04
N GLY A 352 -11.09 -5.62 -27.22
CA GLY A 352 -12.44 -5.12 -27.43
C GLY A 352 -12.50 -3.67 -27.87
N ILE A 353 -13.69 -3.21 -28.27
CA ILE A 353 -13.90 -1.88 -28.85
C ILE A 353 -13.75 -0.76 -27.80
N ALA A 354 -14.15 -1.02 -26.56
CA ALA A 354 -14.04 -0.09 -25.44
C ALA A 354 -13.38 -0.81 -24.25
N PRO A 355 -12.07 -1.16 -24.36
CA PRO A 355 -11.40 -1.91 -23.32
C PRO A 355 -11.23 -1.07 -22.05
N PRO A 356 -11.10 -1.71 -20.87
CA PRO A 356 -10.74 -1.00 -19.65
C PRO A 356 -9.35 -0.36 -19.79
N PRO A 357 -9.05 0.73 -19.05
CA PRO A 357 -7.73 1.33 -19.12
C PRO A 357 -6.64 0.40 -18.56
N ILE A 358 -5.50 0.34 -19.24
CA ILE A 358 -4.29 -0.24 -18.68
C ILE A 358 -3.76 0.74 -17.64
N THR A 359 -3.56 0.29 -16.39
CA THR A 359 -3.14 1.15 -15.29
C THR A 359 -1.80 0.70 -14.74
N LEU A 360 -0.86 1.65 -14.63
CA LEU A 360 0.43 1.47 -13.98
C LEU A 360 0.51 2.33 -12.72
N THR A 361 0.94 1.72 -11.62
CA THR A 361 1.23 2.46 -10.39
C THR A 361 2.70 2.85 -10.35
N LEU A 362 2.95 4.15 -10.33
CA LEU A 362 4.30 4.73 -10.27
C LEU A 362 4.55 5.26 -8.87
N ARG A 363 5.56 4.76 -8.19
CA ARG A 363 5.98 5.25 -6.88
C ARG A 363 7.32 5.95 -6.99
N LEU A 364 7.33 7.24 -6.68
CA LEU A 364 8.49 8.12 -6.77
C LEU A 364 9.11 8.33 -5.39
N PRO A 365 10.44 8.47 -5.28
CA PRO A 365 11.06 9.01 -4.08
C PRO A 365 10.45 10.38 -3.74
N PRO A 366 10.00 10.61 -2.49
CA PRO A 366 9.24 11.82 -2.15
C PRO A 366 10.10 13.10 -2.10
N ASP A 367 11.42 12.94 -2.09
CA ASP A 367 12.40 14.05 -2.12
C ASP A 367 13.01 14.30 -3.50
N LEU A 368 12.36 13.79 -4.56
CA LEU A 368 12.82 14.01 -5.92
C LEU A 368 12.83 15.50 -6.26
N PHE A 369 14.01 16.03 -6.60
CA PHE A 369 14.18 17.46 -6.87
C PHE A 369 13.74 17.80 -8.29
N THR A 370 12.55 18.38 -8.39
CA THR A 370 11.86 18.65 -9.66
C THR A 370 12.03 20.06 -10.18
N TRP A 371 12.73 20.92 -9.43
CA TRP A 371 12.91 22.32 -9.78
C TRP A 371 13.66 22.49 -11.12
N ASN A 372 13.14 23.35 -12.00
CA ASN A 372 13.66 23.61 -13.34
C ASN A 372 13.75 22.39 -14.27
N ARG A 373 12.84 21.39 -14.05
CA ARG A 373 12.67 20.24 -14.93
C ARG A 373 11.30 20.31 -15.61
N SER A 374 11.23 19.86 -16.87
CA SER A 374 9.98 19.83 -17.64
C SER A 374 9.05 18.72 -17.16
N GLY A 375 9.60 17.62 -16.66
CA GLY A 375 8.87 16.45 -16.22
C GLY A 375 9.75 15.21 -16.16
N VAL A 376 9.15 14.06 -15.89
CA VAL A 376 9.80 12.75 -15.95
C VAL A 376 9.69 12.20 -17.37
N PRO A 377 10.82 11.87 -18.03
CA PRO A 377 10.79 11.34 -19.38
C PRO A 377 10.20 9.91 -19.40
N VAL A 378 9.33 9.66 -20.34
CA VAL A 378 8.74 8.35 -20.68
C VAL A 378 8.99 8.06 -22.15
N ASP A 379 9.51 6.88 -22.43
CA ASP A 379 9.63 6.32 -23.77
C ASP A 379 8.57 5.23 -23.93
N LEU A 380 7.50 5.55 -24.67
CA LEU A 380 6.30 4.73 -24.78
C LEU A 380 6.29 3.99 -26.10
N HIS A 381 6.20 2.66 -26.04
CA HIS A 381 5.96 1.77 -27.16
C HIS A 381 4.60 1.07 -26.97
N TYR A 382 3.78 1.08 -28.00
CA TYR A 382 2.44 0.49 -27.93
C TYR A 382 2.07 -0.18 -29.25
N ARG A 383 1.20 -1.18 -29.16
CA ARG A 383 0.68 -1.96 -30.31
C ARG A 383 -0.83 -1.95 -30.28
N TYR A 384 -1.43 -1.97 -31.44
CA TYR A 384 -2.87 -1.96 -31.60
C TYR A 384 -3.31 -2.62 -32.91
N THR A 385 -4.54 -3.12 -32.93
CA THR A 385 -5.20 -3.55 -34.18
C THR A 385 -5.47 -2.32 -35.04
N ALA A 386 -4.97 -2.33 -36.27
CA ALA A 386 -5.04 -1.18 -37.17
C ALA A 386 -6.50 -0.77 -37.41
N PRO A 387 -6.88 0.48 -37.12
CA PRO A 387 -8.23 0.98 -37.42
C PRO A 387 -8.45 1.16 -38.94
N THR A 388 -9.66 1.36 -39.36
CA THR A 388 -9.97 1.68 -40.78
C THR A 388 -9.57 3.11 -41.10
N GLU A 389 -9.36 3.43 -42.40
CA GLU A 389 -8.79 4.72 -42.86
C GLU A 389 -9.56 6.00 -42.41
N ARG A 390 -10.77 5.86 -41.88
CA ARG A 390 -11.62 7.01 -41.49
C ARG A 390 -11.88 7.09 -39.99
N ASP A 391 -11.20 6.30 -39.20
CA ASP A 391 -11.46 6.20 -37.78
C ASP A 391 -10.76 7.32 -37.00
N ASN A 392 -11.42 7.82 -35.93
CA ASN A 392 -10.83 8.71 -34.95
C ASN A 392 -10.31 7.93 -33.72
N SER A 393 -9.92 6.67 -33.92
CA SER A 393 -9.36 5.83 -32.86
C SER A 393 -8.13 6.48 -32.23
N GLN A 394 -8.06 6.43 -30.92
CA GLN A 394 -6.99 7.12 -30.17
C GLN A 394 -6.56 6.36 -28.93
N LEU A 395 -5.28 6.57 -28.57
CA LEU A 395 -4.73 6.21 -27.27
C LEU A 395 -4.60 7.47 -26.42
N THR A 396 -5.28 7.50 -25.30
CA THR A 396 -5.21 8.59 -24.32
C THR A 396 -4.38 8.18 -23.12
N VAL A 397 -3.42 9.03 -22.75
CA VAL A 397 -2.57 8.83 -21.57
C VAL A 397 -2.94 9.86 -20.52
N THR A 398 -3.28 9.37 -19.32
CA THR A 398 -3.57 10.22 -18.16
C THR A 398 -2.67 9.85 -16.99
N VAL A 399 -2.39 10.81 -16.11
CA VAL A 399 -1.76 10.58 -14.80
C VAL A 399 -2.59 11.26 -13.74
N ASN A 400 -2.96 10.52 -12.69
CA ASN A 400 -3.82 11.00 -11.61
C ASN A 400 -5.11 11.66 -12.16
N ASP A 401 -5.74 11.00 -13.13
CA ASP A 401 -6.95 11.44 -13.86
C ASP A 401 -6.79 12.72 -14.72
N GLN A 402 -5.57 13.23 -14.85
CA GLN A 402 -5.31 14.38 -15.71
C GLN A 402 -4.73 13.96 -17.07
N LEU A 403 -5.32 14.50 -18.13
CA LEU A 403 -4.89 14.22 -19.49
C LEU A 403 -3.46 14.75 -19.74
N LEU A 404 -2.54 13.86 -20.09
CA LEU A 404 -1.20 14.23 -20.55
C LEU A 404 -1.14 14.37 -22.06
N ARG A 405 -1.61 13.33 -22.75
CA ARG A 405 -1.46 13.25 -24.19
C ARG A 405 -2.51 12.33 -24.82
N SER A 406 -2.84 12.60 -26.07
CA SER A 406 -3.62 11.70 -26.91
C SER A 406 -2.85 11.44 -28.19
N TYR A 407 -2.78 10.17 -28.60
CA TYR A 407 -2.18 9.69 -29.84
C TYR A 407 -3.25 9.18 -30.77
N ARG A 408 -3.33 9.71 -31.98
CA ARG A 408 -4.21 9.16 -33.02
C ARG A 408 -3.65 7.84 -33.50
N LEU A 409 -4.48 6.80 -33.54
CA LEU A 409 -4.13 5.49 -34.07
C LEU A 409 -4.38 5.51 -35.59
N THR A 410 -3.37 5.16 -36.37
CA THR A 410 -3.43 5.23 -37.85
C THR A 410 -3.41 3.85 -38.47
N PRO A 411 -4.07 3.67 -39.66
CA PRO A 411 -4.06 2.39 -40.38
C PRO A 411 -2.68 1.95 -40.86
N GLU A 412 -1.77 2.91 -41.09
CA GLU A 412 -0.44 2.69 -41.64
C GLU A 412 0.53 2.06 -40.64
N ALA A 413 0.26 2.22 -39.35
CA ALA A 413 1.08 1.66 -38.28
C ALA A 413 0.67 0.23 -37.96
N GLN A 414 1.03 -0.74 -38.81
CA GLN A 414 0.70 -2.16 -38.62
C GLN A 414 1.30 -2.81 -37.38
N SER A 415 2.26 -2.17 -36.73
CA SER A 415 3.04 -2.74 -35.61
C SER A 415 3.08 -1.88 -34.35
N GLY A 416 2.36 -0.76 -34.31
CA GLY A 416 2.35 0.10 -33.14
C GLY A 416 2.93 1.48 -33.39
N GLY A 417 3.00 2.27 -32.35
CA GLY A 417 3.52 3.62 -32.35
C GLY A 417 4.57 3.82 -31.27
N ASP A 418 5.45 4.77 -31.52
CA ASP A 418 6.43 5.24 -30.56
C ASP A 418 6.04 6.64 -30.07
N GLY A 419 6.11 6.85 -28.77
CA GLY A 419 5.82 8.15 -28.18
C GLY A 419 6.81 8.53 -27.11
N ARG A 420 7.44 9.70 -27.25
CA ARG A 420 8.25 10.30 -26.19
C ARG A 420 7.51 11.46 -25.59
N PHE A 421 7.43 11.47 -24.26
CA PHE A 421 6.84 12.58 -23.53
C PHE A 421 7.43 12.68 -22.13
N ASP A 422 7.35 13.88 -21.56
CA ASP A 422 7.66 14.12 -20.16
C ASP A 422 6.37 14.17 -19.35
N VAL A 423 6.33 13.46 -18.25
CA VAL A 423 5.28 13.64 -17.25
C VAL A 423 5.57 14.96 -16.54
N PRO A 424 4.76 16.00 -16.73
CA PRO A 424 5.09 17.34 -16.23
C PRO A 424 5.01 17.40 -14.71
N PHE A 425 5.89 18.18 -14.12
CA PHE A 425 5.80 18.57 -12.72
C PHE A 425 5.02 19.87 -12.57
N LEU A 426 4.37 20.03 -11.44
CA LEU A 426 3.90 21.32 -10.98
C LEU A 426 5.09 22.22 -10.69
N GLN A 427 5.32 23.17 -11.57
CA GLN A 427 6.00 24.38 -11.17
C GLN A 427 4.91 25.38 -10.76
N GLY A 428 4.94 25.83 -9.51
CA GLY A 428 4.03 26.86 -9.00
C GLY A 428 4.19 28.23 -9.67
N ASP A 429 4.46 28.23 -10.94
CA ASP A 429 4.64 29.44 -11.74
C ASP A 429 3.51 29.55 -12.76
N SER A 430 2.50 30.33 -12.36
CA SER A 430 1.33 30.73 -13.16
C SER A 430 1.66 31.56 -14.39
N SER A 431 2.91 31.65 -14.84
CA SER A 431 3.35 32.61 -15.88
C SER A 431 3.38 32.09 -17.32
N ARG A 432 2.96 30.83 -17.57
CA ARG A 432 2.74 30.38 -18.95
C ARG A 432 1.25 30.30 -19.29
N GLN A 433 0.62 31.47 -19.32
CA GLN A 433 -0.59 31.68 -20.10
C GLN A 433 -0.29 31.46 -21.58
N SER A 434 -0.42 30.24 -22.05
CA SER A 434 -0.53 29.94 -23.47
C SER A 434 -2.00 29.72 -23.78
N ARG A 435 -2.63 30.79 -24.31
CA ARG A 435 -3.94 30.75 -24.98
C ARG A 435 -5.16 30.38 -24.15
N GLY A 436 -5.36 30.95 -22.98
CA GLY A 436 -6.68 30.99 -22.33
C GLY A 436 -7.22 29.67 -21.76
N LEU A 437 -6.52 28.59 -21.88
CA LEU A 437 -6.84 27.31 -21.21
C LEU A 437 -5.89 27.15 -20.03
N VAL A 438 -6.39 27.43 -18.84
CA VAL A 438 -5.69 27.05 -17.61
C VAL A 438 -5.87 25.52 -17.50
N ILE A 439 -4.90 24.75 -17.97
CA ILE A 439 -4.79 23.34 -17.64
C ILE A 439 -4.31 23.30 -16.20
N PRO A 440 -5.12 22.80 -15.24
CA PRO A 440 -4.64 22.66 -13.87
C PRO A 440 -3.42 21.75 -13.93
N ALA A 441 -2.29 22.27 -13.49
CA ALA A 441 -1.09 21.49 -13.33
C ALA A 441 -1.40 20.39 -12.31
N PHE A 442 -0.96 19.14 -12.52
CA PHE A 442 -1.15 18.08 -11.56
C PHE A 442 0.13 17.84 -10.76
N GLU A 443 -0.07 17.51 -9.52
CA GLU A 443 1.01 17.24 -8.58
C GLU A 443 1.38 15.77 -8.67
N LEU A 444 2.65 15.46 -8.91
CA LEU A 444 3.14 14.10 -8.74
C LEU A 444 3.30 13.85 -7.24
N ALA A 445 2.45 12.97 -6.73
CA ALA A 445 2.55 12.43 -5.39
C ALA A 445 3.66 11.36 -5.31
N SER A 446 3.93 10.82 -4.14
CA SER A 446 4.81 9.65 -4.04
C SER A 446 4.21 8.43 -4.75
N THR A 447 2.88 8.32 -4.81
CA THR A 447 2.17 7.29 -5.56
C THR A 447 1.30 7.92 -6.65
N ASN A 448 1.50 7.50 -7.89
CA ASN A 448 0.79 8.03 -9.05
C ASN A 448 0.20 6.89 -9.86
N GLN A 449 -0.95 7.15 -10.49
CA GLN A 449 -1.58 6.23 -11.43
C GLN A 449 -1.45 6.75 -12.85
N MET A 450 -0.70 6.06 -13.69
CA MET A 450 -0.64 6.31 -15.12
C MET A 450 -1.60 5.37 -15.83
N ARG A 451 -2.55 5.91 -16.60
CA ARG A 451 -3.56 5.13 -17.31
C ARG A 451 -3.46 5.35 -18.81
N PHE A 452 -3.60 4.26 -19.53
CA PHE A 452 -3.60 4.18 -20.98
C PHE A 452 -4.97 3.69 -21.43
N GLN A 453 -5.77 4.59 -22.01
CA GLN A 453 -7.09 4.29 -22.49
C GLN A 453 -7.09 4.23 -24.02
N PHE A 454 -7.33 3.05 -24.56
CA PHE A 454 -7.62 2.87 -25.98
C PHE A 454 -9.10 3.11 -26.25
N ALA A 455 -9.39 3.97 -27.21
CA ALA A 455 -10.75 4.20 -27.72
C ALA A 455 -10.72 3.89 -29.21
N MET A 456 -11.31 2.75 -29.58
CA MET A 456 -11.41 2.31 -30.96
C MET A 456 -12.74 2.80 -31.53
N GLU A 457 -12.70 3.54 -32.65
CA GLU A 457 -13.91 3.98 -33.31
C GLU A 457 -14.48 2.84 -34.16
N TYR A 458 -15.78 2.72 -34.11
CA TYR A 458 -16.54 1.69 -34.82
C TYR A 458 -17.29 2.29 -36.01
N HIS A 459 -17.03 1.76 -37.19
CA HIS A 459 -17.74 2.21 -38.41
C HIS A 459 -18.81 1.21 -38.85
N ARG A 460 -20.06 1.67 -38.93
CA ARG A 460 -21.15 0.91 -39.51
C ARG A 460 -20.95 0.72 -41.00
N GLN A 461 -20.90 -0.50 -41.48
CA GLN A 461 -21.00 -0.83 -42.88
C GLN A 461 -22.47 -1.14 -43.23
N GLY A 462 -23.24 -0.13 -43.76
CA GLY A 462 -24.62 -0.27 -44.13
C GLY A 462 -25.62 0.01 -42.99
N LEU A 463 -26.95 0.02 -43.34
CA LEU A 463 -28.00 0.42 -42.40
C LEU A 463 -28.21 -0.54 -41.21
N CYS A 464 -27.78 -1.80 -41.30
CA CYS A 464 -28.10 -2.83 -40.31
C CYS A 464 -27.03 -3.95 -40.20
N ARG A 465 -25.80 -3.72 -40.62
CA ARG A 465 -24.78 -4.75 -40.54
C ARG A 465 -24.00 -4.59 -39.24
N GLU A 466 -24.25 -5.49 -38.30
CA GLU A 466 -23.40 -5.66 -37.11
C GLU A 466 -22.03 -6.13 -37.58
N VAL A 467 -20.99 -5.33 -37.35
CA VAL A 467 -19.60 -5.77 -37.43
C VAL A 467 -19.12 -5.91 -35.99
N PHE A 468 -19.23 -7.12 -35.48
CA PHE A 468 -18.59 -7.47 -34.20
C PHE A 468 -17.10 -7.60 -34.48
N THR A 469 -16.29 -6.61 -34.05
CA THR A 469 -14.86 -6.70 -34.01
C THR A 469 -14.44 -7.02 -32.59
N ASP A 470 -14.76 -8.22 -32.12
CA ASP A 470 -14.25 -8.76 -30.86
C ASP A 470 -12.74 -9.09 -30.96
N ASP A 471 -12.16 -8.87 -32.14
CA ASP A 471 -10.77 -9.18 -32.47
C ASP A 471 -9.80 -8.00 -32.27
N SER A 472 -10.29 -6.84 -31.81
CA SER A 472 -9.44 -5.70 -31.51
C SER A 472 -8.58 -6.02 -30.28
N ARG A 473 -7.26 -5.84 -30.44
CA ARG A 473 -6.25 -6.10 -29.38
C ARG A 473 -5.28 -4.96 -29.32
N GLU A 474 -5.09 -4.46 -28.12
CA GLU A 474 -4.21 -3.34 -27.81
C GLU A 474 -3.26 -3.72 -26.68
N ALA A 475 -2.05 -3.19 -26.73
CA ALA A 475 -1.04 -3.44 -25.72
C ALA A 475 -0.09 -2.25 -25.57
N ILE A 476 0.33 -2.02 -24.34
CA ILE A 476 1.52 -1.24 -24.03
C ILE A 476 2.70 -2.21 -23.99
N ASP A 477 3.78 -1.86 -24.66
CA ASP A 477 4.94 -2.72 -24.72
C ASP A 477 5.66 -2.77 -23.36
N PRO A 478 5.97 -3.96 -22.81
CA PRO A 478 6.71 -4.11 -21.55
C PRO A 478 8.09 -3.43 -21.55
N ASP A 479 8.68 -3.21 -22.74
CA ASP A 479 9.97 -2.51 -22.89
C ASP A 479 9.85 -0.98 -22.87
N SER A 480 8.63 -0.42 -22.84
CA SER A 480 8.43 1.01 -22.55
C SER A 480 9.10 1.38 -21.24
N THR A 481 9.66 2.60 -21.14
CA THR A 481 10.46 3.00 -19.97
C THR A 481 10.03 4.32 -19.38
N ILE A 482 10.28 4.46 -18.09
CA ILE A 482 10.22 5.72 -17.35
C ILE A 482 11.58 5.93 -16.65
N ASP A 483 12.11 7.16 -16.68
CA ASP A 483 13.46 7.42 -16.19
C ASP A 483 13.52 8.61 -15.22
N ILE A 484 13.89 8.31 -13.97
CA ILE A 484 14.15 9.33 -12.93
C ILE A 484 15.63 9.41 -12.52
N SER A 485 16.52 8.70 -13.19
CA SER A 485 17.94 8.61 -12.80
C SER A 485 18.71 9.94 -12.89
N SER A 486 18.20 10.88 -13.65
CA SER A 486 18.83 12.21 -13.80
C SER A 486 18.42 13.23 -12.72
N PHE A 487 17.55 12.84 -11.77
CA PHE A 487 17.05 13.73 -10.74
C PHE A 487 17.88 13.65 -9.48
N SER A 488 18.09 14.79 -8.84
CA SER A 488 18.74 14.88 -7.53
C SER A 488 17.71 14.65 -6.41
N HIS A 489 18.18 14.29 -5.23
CA HIS A 489 17.38 14.16 -4.01
C HIS A 489 17.57 15.38 -3.15
N TYR A 490 16.51 16.19 -2.98
CA TYR A 490 16.55 17.41 -2.19
C TYR A 490 15.14 17.89 -1.84
N ALA A 491 14.83 17.89 -0.55
CA ALA A 491 13.50 18.26 -0.06
C ALA A 491 13.57 19.35 1.00
N ALA A 492 12.53 20.19 1.01
CA ALA A 492 12.29 21.16 2.07
C ALA A 492 11.51 20.48 3.20
N LEU A 493 12.03 20.54 4.42
CA LEU A 493 11.44 20.03 5.64
C LEU A 493 11.32 21.15 6.69
N PRO A 494 10.46 21.05 7.70
CA PRO A 494 9.55 19.94 7.99
C PRO A 494 8.40 19.85 6.99
N ASN A 495 7.99 18.63 6.66
CA ASN A 495 6.86 18.40 5.77
C ASN A 495 6.15 17.06 6.13
N LEU A 496 5.07 17.18 6.88
CA LEU A 496 4.28 16.02 7.30
C LEU A 496 3.58 15.29 6.15
N ALA A 497 3.38 15.95 5.00
CA ALA A 497 2.81 15.27 3.82
C ALA A 497 3.74 14.17 3.30
N LEU A 498 5.05 14.43 3.23
CA LEU A 498 6.04 13.42 2.81
C LEU A 498 6.12 12.26 3.81
N PHE A 499 5.97 12.54 5.10
CA PHE A 499 5.91 11.50 6.13
C PHE A 499 4.62 10.68 6.03
N ALA A 500 3.48 11.33 5.93
CA ALA A 500 2.19 10.65 5.89
C ALA A 500 2.02 9.82 4.62
N ASP A 501 2.47 10.29 3.47
CA ASP A 501 2.33 9.58 2.19
C ASP A 501 3.39 8.47 2.05
N ALA A 502 4.67 8.76 2.27
CA ALA A 502 5.77 7.85 1.97
C ALA A 502 6.66 7.45 3.17
N GLY A 503 6.40 7.97 4.36
CA GLY A 503 7.25 7.73 5.53
C GLY A 503 8.60 8.48 5.51
N TYR A 504 8.78 9.41 4.58
CA TYR A 504 10.03 10.17 4.45
C TYR A 504 10.21 11.17 5.63
N PRO A 505 11.43 11.32 6.17
CA PRO A 505 12.73 10.80 5.68
C PRO A 505 13.11 9.38 6.17
N PHE A 506 12.33 8.77 7.06
CA PHE A 506 12.65 7.47 7.69
C PHE A 506 12.85 6.35 6.67
N THR A 507 12.04 6.35 5.62
CA THR A 507 12.03 5.32 4.56
C THR A 507 13.10 5.52 3.48
N ARG A 508 13.98 6.52 3.60
CA ARG A 508 15.11 6.73 2.68
C ARG A 508 16.01 5.49 2.60
N PHE A 509 16.18 4.78 3.72
CA PHE A 509 16.72 3.43 3.77
C PHE A 509 15.57 2.47 4.02
N ALA A 510 15.32 1.54 3.10
CA ALA A 510 14.17 0.65 3.22
C ALA A 510 14.22 -0.27 4.46
N ASP A 511 15.41 -0.55 4.99
CA ASP A 511 15.63 -1.27 6.25
C ASP A 511 15.58 -0.37 7.51
N LEU A 512 15.30 0.94 7.34
CA LEU A 512 15.29 1.97 8.37
C LEU A 512 16.65 2.14 9.09
N GLY A 513 17.77 1.98 8.39
CA GLY A 513 19.12 1.94 8.96
C GLY A 513 19.58 3.25 9.65
N GLU A 514 18.97 4.41 9.33
CA GLU A 514 19.25 5.70 9.96
C GLU A 514 18.05 6.23 10.78
N THR A 515 17.13 5.33 11.18
CA THR A 515 15.92 5.66 11.94
C THR A 515 16.01 5.14 13.35
N ALA A 516 15.64 5.99 14.31
CA ALA A 516 15.37 5.56 15.66
C ALA A 516 13.93 5.90 16.06
N VAL A 517 13.24 4.92 16.64
CA VAL A 517 11.93 5.10 17.24
C VAL A 517 12.09 5.27 18.73
N VAL A 518 11.54 6.35 19.27
CA VAL A 518 11.58 6.65 20.70
C VAL A 518 10.31 6.14 21.35
N LEU A 519 10.43 5.06 22.13
CA LEU A 519 9.33 4.46 22.88
C LEU A 519 9.40 4.93 24.34
N PRO A 520 8.43 5.75 24.79
CA PRO A 520 8.48 6.39 26.11
C PRO A 520 8.32 5.38 27.26
N ASP A 521 7.46 4.40 27.09
CA ASP A 521 7.22 3.31 28.01
C ASP A 521 6.94 2.00 27.28
N ALA A 522 7.76 0.97 27.56
CA ALA A 522 7.61 -0.34 26.96
C ALA A 522 6.42 -1.16 27.52
N ALA A 523 5.86 -0.74 28.65
CA ALA A 523 4.70 -1.36 29.28
C ALA A 523 3.37 -0.72 28.87
N ASP A 524 3.41 0.40 28.14
CA ASP A 524 2.22 1.08 27.63
C ASP A 524 1.72 0.40 26.33
N PRO A 525 0.57 -0.30 26.35
CA PRO A 525 0.07 -0.98 25.16
C PRO A 525 -0.19 -0.03 23.98
N VAL A 526 -0.67 1.19 24.24
CA VAL A 526 -1.01 2.15 23.18
C VAL A 526 0.24 2.61 22.44
N ALA A 527 1.31 2.93 23.17
CA ALA A 527 2.57 3.32 22.56
C ALA A 527 3.22 2.16 21.78
N VAL A 528 3.09 0.93 22.28
CA VAL A 528 3.59 -0.28 21.60
C VAL A 528 2.76 -0.60 20.35
N GLU A 529 1.44 -0.45 20.40
CA GLU A 529 0.59 -0.57 19.20
C GLU A 529 0.90 0.49 18.15
N GLN A 530 1.20 1.74 18.55
CA GLN A 530 1.67 2.77 17.64
C GLN A 530 3.00 2.39 16.97
N LEU A 531 3.95 1.81 17.73
CA LEU A 531 5.20 1.30 17.19
C LEU A 531 4.95 0.30 16.07
N PHE A 532 4.15 -0.73 16.33
CA PHE A 532 3.90 -1.80 15.36
C PHE A 532 3.07 -1.31 14.16
N PHE A 533 2.11 -0.44 14.39
CA PHE A 533 1.35 0.20 13.32
C PHE A 533 2.28 0.98 12.37
N LEU A 534 3.18 1.81 12.90
CA LEU A 534 4.10 2.61 12.08
C LEU A 534 5.10 1.74 11.34
N LEU A 535 5.67 0.71 11.99
CA LEU A 535 6.59 -0.22 11.33
C LEU A 535 5.88 -1.03 10.24
N GLY A 536 4.65 -1.49 10.49
CA GLY A 536 3.82 -2.11 9.47
C GLY A 536 3.56 -1.19 8.28
N ARG A 537 3.27 0.09 8.56
CA ARG A 537 3.08 1.12 7.53
C ARG A 537 4.37 1.37 6.73
N PHE A 538 5.53 1.44 7.37
CA PHE A 538 6.81 1.58 6.65
C PHE A 538 7.11 0.35 5.79
N GLY A 539 6.82 -0.87 6.29
CA GLY A 539 6.90 -2.08 5.47
C GLY A 539 6.02 -2.00 4.22
N ARG A 540 4.77 -1.52 4.38
CA ARG A 540 3.83 -1.24 3.26
C ARG A 540 4.42 -0.22 2.28
N GLN A 541 4.96 0.88 2.76
CA GLN A 541 5.44 1.98 1.92
C GLN A 541 6.71 1.63 1.16
N THR A 542 7.63 0.91 1.80
CA THR A 542 8.93 0.55 1.21
C THR A 542 8.90 -0.75 0.40
N GLY A 543 8.02 -1.70 0.74
CA GLY A 543 8.08 -3.07 0.24
C GLY A 543 9.28 -3.86 0.77
N ALA A 544 9.83 -3.45 1.93
CA ALA A 544 10.95 -4.09 2.59
C ALA A 544 10.72 -4.21 4.09
N VAL A 545 11.44 -5.13 4.72
CA VAL A 545 11.37 -5.34 6.17
C VAL A 545 12.31 -4.38 6.89
N SER A 546 11.82 -3.77 7.98
CA SER A 546 12.55 -2.81 8.81
C SER A 546 13.54 -3.51 9.75
N LEU A 547 14.65 -4.02 9.23
CA LEU A 547 15.62 -4.82 9.97
C LEU A 547 16.57 -4.00 10.86
N ALA A 548 16.90 -2.76 10.45
CA ALA A 548 18.02 -2.01 10.98
C ALA A 548 17.63 -0.83 11.88
N TYR A 549 16.32 -0.58 12.12
CA TYR A 549 15.90 0.50 12.99
C TYR A 549 16.34 0.31 14.43
N ARG A 550 16.45 1.40 15.17
CA ARG A 550 16.77 1.39 16.60
C ARG A 550 15.55 1.72 17.43
N LEU A 551 15.41 1.09 18.59
CA LEU A 551 14.36 1.42 19.56
C LEU A 551 15.03 2.01 20.81
N LEU A 552 14.77 3.30 21.05
CA LEU A 552 15.40 4.09 22.12
C LEU A 552 14.38 4.45 23.21
N ASP A 553 14.88 4.75 24.39
CA ASP A 553 14.10 5.48 25.39
C ASP A 553 14.29 7.01 25.23
N THR A 554 13.56 7.78 26.03
CA THR A 554 13.61 9.24 25.99
C THR A 554 14.97 9.82 26.42
N GLN A 555 15.72 9.13 27.28
CA GLN A 555 17.06 9.55 27.67
C GLN A 555 18.11 9.29 26.59
N GLN A 556 18.04 8.12 25.98
CA GLN A 556 18.89 7.76 24.83
C GLN A 556 18.66 8.68 23.64
N ALA A 557 17.43 9.17 23.44
CA ALA A 557 17.08 10.09 22.38
C ALA A 557 17.82 11.45 22.48
N LEU A 558 18.17 11.90 23.69
CA LEU A 558 18.91 13.14 23.92
C LEU A 558 20.33 13.13 23.35
N THR A 559 20.89 11.95 23.09
CA THR A 559 22.26 11.76 22.58
C THR A 559 22.31 10.98 21.27
N ALA A 560 21.16 10.82 20.60
CA ALA A 560 21.03 10.03 19.39
C ALA A 560 21.51 10.82 18.16
N GLU A 561 22.81 10.85 17.93
CA GLU A 561 23.44 11.55 16.81
C GLU A 561 23.21 10.83 15.47
N ASN A 562 23.10 11.60 14.41
CA ASN A 562 23.01 11.14 13.01
C ASN A 562 21.81 10.23 12.68
N LEU A 563 20.73 10.33 13.46
CA LEU A 563 19.51 9.57 13.28
C LEU A 563 18.31 10.50 13.08
N ASP A 564 17.39 10.07 12.23
CA ASP A 564 16.05 10.62 12.17
C ASP A 564 15.21 9.99 13.29
N LEU A 565 14.48 10.81 14.06
CA LEU A 565 13.80 10.38 15.28
C LEU A 565 12.29 10.36 15.09
N LEU A 566 11.68 9.22 15.37
CA LEU A 566 10.23 9.05 15.41
C LEU A 566 9.79 8.89 16.86
N ILE A 567 9.11 9.88 17.43
CA ILE A 567 8.71 9.90 18.84
C ILE A 567 7.26 9.45 18.97
N LEU A 568 7.02 8.41 19.75
CA LEU A 568 5.68 7.87 19.99
C LEU A 568 5.00 8.62 21.15
N SER A 569 3.66 8.58 21.17
CA SER A 569 2.86 9.24 22.21
C SER A 569 3.14 8.71 23.61
N GLY A 570 3.07 9.59 24.59
CA GLY A 570 3.20 9.27 26.00
C GLY A 570 3.64 10.47 26.83
N PRO A 571 3.41 10.45 28.17
CA PRO A 571 3.79 11.56 29.05
C PRO A 571 5.27 11.92 28.99
N LYS A 572 6.17 10.92 29.03
CA LYS A 572 7.61 11.13 28.93
C LYS A 572 8.05 11.70 27.59
N SER A 573 7.34 11.39 26.51
CA SER A 573 7.60 11.98 25.20
C SER A 573 7.21 13.45 25.16
N ASN A 574 6.10 13.81 25.81
CA ASN A 574 5.68 15.21 25.95
C ASN A 574 6.72 16.01 26.72
N GLU A 575 7.31 15.46 27.80
CA GLU A 575 8.41 16.06 28.55
C GLU A 575 9.66 16.26 27.69
N LEU A 576 10.07 15.24 26.90
CA LEU A 576 11.19 15.33 25.98
C LEU A 576 11.00 16.43 24.94
N ILE A 577 9.80 16.47 24.32
CA ILE A 577 9.47 17.49 23.33
C ILE A 577 9.41 18.88 23.96
N ALA A 578 8.91 19.00 25.18
CA ALA A 578 8.90 20.25 25.93
C ALA A 578 10.31 20.75 26.24
N HIS A 579 11.24 19.84 26.55
CA HIS A 579 12.65 20.16 26.75
C HIS A 579 13.32 20.71 25.48
N TRP A 580 13.01 20.15 24.31
CA TRP A 580 13.54 20.61 23.03
C TRP A 580 12.81 21.81 22.44
N GLY A 581 11.56 22.02 22.85
CA GLY A 581 10.56 22.74 22.09
C GLY A 581 10.38 24.22 22.38
N GLN A 582 11.42 25.03 22.67
CA GLN A 582 11.22 26.48 22.87
C GLN A 582 10.59 27.21 21.66
N GLY A 583 10.63 26.62 20.47
CA GLY A 583 10.08 27.16 19.23
C GLY A 583 8.87 26.44 18.63
N LEU A 584 8.46 25.31 19.21
CA LEU A 584 7.41 24.47 18.61
C LEU A 584 6.00 25.07 18.72
N PRO A 585 5.14 24.82 17.70
CA PRO A 585 3.81 25.42 17.67
C PRO A 585 2.84 24.83 18.72
N LEU A 586 3.06 23.60 19.16
CA LEU A 586 2.22 22.93 20.17
C LEU A 586 3.10 22.16 21.16
N LEU A 587 2.79 22.32 22.44
CA LEU A 587 3.39 21.54 23.52
C LEU A 587 2.30 21.11 24.50
N PHE A 588 2.45 19.91 25.05
CA PHE A 588 1.68 19.40 26.19
C PHE A 588 2.57 19.46 27.42
N ASP A 589 2.16 20.21 28.43
CA ASP A 589 2.92 20.43 29.64
C ASP A 589 2.01 20.42 30.87
N ASP A 590 2.17 19.48 31.77
CA ASP A 590 1.43 19.33 33.02
C ASP A 590 -0.10 19.56 32.92
N GLY A 591 -0.71 18.88 31.95
CA GLY A 591 -2.15 18.99 31.66
C GLY A 591 -2.57 20.32 31.01
N GLN A 592 -1.62 21.14 30.63
CA GLN A 592 -1.84 22.34 29.83
C GLN A 592 -1.39 22.11 28.38
N ARG A 593 -2.04 22.82 27.46
CA ARG A 593 -1.70 22.89 26.04
C ARG A 593 -1.14 24.27 25.75
N ARG A 594 0.10 24.35 25.35
CA ARG A 594 0.72 25.60 24.91
C ARG A 594 0.71 25.63 23.39
N TYR A 595 -0.03 26.56 22.83
CA TYR A 595 -0.13 26.76 21.38
C TYR A 595 0.42 28.14 21.00
N ARG A 596 1.27 28.14 19.97
CA ARG A 596 1.86 29.35 19.39
C ARG A 596 1.42 29.45 17.94
N ASP A 597 0.76 30.54 17.59
CA ASP A 597 0.33 30.80 16.23
C ASP A 597 1.49 31.34 15.36
N LYS A 598 1.22 31.50 14.05
CA LYS A 598 2.17 32.06 13.05
C LYS A 598 2.67 33.45 13.44
N GLU A 599 1.89 34.22 14.14
CA GLU A 599 2.30 35.52 14.69
C GLU A 599 3.30 35.27 15.85
N PRO A 600 4.57 35.70 15.71
CA PRO A 600 5.62 35.33 16.64
C PRO A 600 5.43 35.80 18.09
N ASN A 601 4.42 36.64 18.36
CA ASN A 601 4.16 37.23 19.66
C ASN A 601 2.88 36.70 20.33
N ALA A 602 2.14 35.77 19.73
CA ALA A 602 0.93 35.22 20.28
C ALA A 602 1.15 33.78 20.79
N GLU A 603 1.12 33.61 22.10
CA GLU A 603 1.14 32.31 22.77
C GLU A 603 -0.08 32.19 23.69
N VAL A 604 -0.79 31.08 23.58
CA VAL A 604 -1.95 30.77 24.41
C VAL A 604 -1.68 29.51 25.19
N LYS A 605 -1.91 29.54 26.50
CA LYS A 605 -1.92 28.38 27.38
C LYS A 605 -3.35 28.04 27.73
N VAL A 606 -3.77 26.82 27.41
CA VAL A 606 -5.14 26.37 27.63
C VAL A 606 -5.13 25.08 28.45
N ARG A 607 -5.98 25.00 29.46
CA ARG A 607 -6.32 23.76 30.13
C ARG A 607 -7.69 23.31 29.61
N ALA A 608 -7.76 22.18 28.93
CA ALA A 608 -8.98 21.64 28.36
C ALA A 608 -9.06 20.12 28.60
N SER A 609 -10.28 19.64 28.87
CA SER A 609 -10.54 18.24 29.21
C SER A 609 -10.79 17.31 28.03
N GLY A 610 -10.95 17.86 26.80
CA GLY A 610 -11.17 17.03 25.60
C GLY A 610 -9.87 16.44 25.05
N SER A 611 -9.95 15.26 24.41
CA SER A 611 -8.81 14.61 23.75
C SER A 611 -8.32 15.43 22.58
N LEU A 612 -6.99 15.63 22.49
CA LEU A 612 -6.33 16.29 21.39
C LEU A 612 -5.05 15.55 21.04
N GLY A 613 -4.95 15.04 19.83
CA GLY A 613 -3.75 14.50 19.24
C GLY A 613 -3.10 15.47 18.27
N ALA A 614 -1.82 15.29 18.00
CA ALA A 614 -1.12 16.03 16.97
C ALA A 614 0.06 15.25 16.40
N LEU A 615 0.37 15.55 15.15
CA LEU A 615 1.62 15.23 14.49
C LEU A 615 2.46 16.51 14.44
N LEU A 616 3.71 16.41 14.86
CA LEU A 616 4.69 17.48 14.81
C LEU A 616 5.88 17.03 13.98
N SER A 617 6.43 17.91 13.14
CA SER A 617 7.69 17.66 12.45
C SER A 617 8.60 18.87 12.60
N PHE A 618 9.88 18.64 12.94
CA PHE A 618 10.88 19.69 13.13
C PHE A 618 12.29 19.16 12.92
N GLU A 619 13.24 20.07 12.75
CA GLU A 619 14.66 19.71 12.67
C GLU A 619 15.16 19.16 14.02
N SER A 620 15.96 18.10 13.97
CA SER A 620 16.50 17.48 15.19
C SER A 620 17.42 18.48 15.94
N PRO A 621 17.17 18.71 17.22
CA PRO A 621 18.04 19.54 18.04
C PRO A 621 19.38 18.85 18.38
N VAL A 622 19.49 17.54 18.14
CA VAL A 622 20.71 16.75 18.39
C VAL A 622 21.67 16.80 17.22
N THR A 623 21.13 16.73 15.98
CA THR A 623 21.95 16.74 14.76
C THR A 623 21.23 17.54 13.67
N SER A 624 21.87 18.62 13.20
CA SER A 624 21.33 19.43 12.11
C SER A 624 21.19 18.63 10.81
N GLY A 625 20.13 18.91 10.04
CA GLY A 625 19.80 18.19 8.82
C GLY A 625 19.13 16.82 9.07
N ARG A 626 18.83 16.48 10.33
CA ARG A 626 18.01 15.32 10.69
C ARG A 626 16.62 15.76 11.13
N THR A 627 15.66 14.88 10.99
CA THR A 627 14.25 15.17 11.23
C THR A 627 13.75 14.49 12.48
N VAL A 628 12.92 15.19 13.23
CA VAL A 628 12.07 14.61 14.27
C VAL A 628 10.62 14.64 13.76
N VAL A 629 9.94 13.50 13.82
CA VAL A 629 8.50 13.45 13.75
C VAL A 629 7.97 12.90 15.06
N ALA A 630 7.05 13.62 15.67
CA ALA A 630 6.49 13.25 16.96
C ALA A 630 4.97 13.07 16.84
N LEU A 631 4.51 11.91 17.32
CA LEU A 631 3.12 11.66 17.61
C LEU A 631 2.90 12.08 19.05
N VAL A 632 2.03 13.02 19.30
CA VAL A 632 1.74 13.51 20.65
C VAL A 632 0.24 13.46 20.93
N GLY A 633 -0.13 13.23 22.15
CA GLY A 633 -1.51 13.16 22.58
C GLY A 633 -1.69 13.62 24.02
N SER A 634 -2.88 14.14 24.31
CA SER A 634 -3.27 14.48 25.67
C SER A 634 -3.63 13.23 26.50
N ASP A 635 -3.97 12.13 25.84
CA ASP A 635 -4.44 10.87 26.41
C ASP A 635 -4.37 9.74 25.34
N ASP A 636 -4.69 8.51 25.74
CA ASP A 636 -4.64 7.32 24.89
C ASP A 636 -5.62 7.38 23.70
N HIS A 637 -6.78 8.01 23.88
CA HIS A 637 -7.74 8.21 22.78
C HIS A 637 -7.17 9.15 21.72
N ALA A 638 -6.47 10.19 22.14
CA ALA A 638 -5.78 11.09 21.22
C ALA A 638 -4.66 10.37 20.45
N ALA A 639 -3.88 9.54 21.14
CA ALA A 639 -2.83 8.72 20.53
C ALA A 639 -3.39 7.75 19.48
N ALA A 640 -4.49 7.06 19.82
CA ALA A 640 -5.17 6.16 18.89
C ALA A 640 -5.77 6.92 17.68
N ALA A 641 -6.33 8.12 17.90
CA ALA A 641 -6.86 8.95 16.81
C ALA A 641 -5.79 9.40 15.82
N VAL A 642 -4.56 9.69 16.28
CA VAL A 642 -3.42 10.03 15.40
C VAL A 642 -3.05 8.82 14.53
N SER A 643 -2.97 7.63 15.13
CA SER A 643 -2.69 6.39 14.37
C SER A 643 -3.80 6.08 13.37
N ALA A 644 -5.08 6.27 13.75
CA ALA A 644 -6.22 6.08 12.86
C ALA A 644 -6.21 7.07 11.68
N ALA A 645 -5.82 8.34 11.93
CA ALA A 645 -5.69 9.34 10.86
C ALA A 645 -4.60 8.98 9.85
N LEU A 646 -3.46 8.45 10.32
CA LEU A 646 -2.39 7.95 9.44
C LEU A 646 -2.78 6.65 8.71
N GLY A 647 -3.68 5.86 9.26
CA GLY A 647 -4.17 4.60 8.67
C GLY A 647 -5.29 4.78 7.65
N ASP A 648 -5.87 5.96 7.55
CA ASP A 648 -7.00 6.27 6.67
C ASP A 648 -6.49 6.99 5.41
N ASP A 649 -6.41 6.28 4.29
CA ASP A 649 -5.89 6.82 3.04
C ASP A 649 -6.67 8.06 2.54
N SER A 650 -7.94 8.23 2.96
CA SER A 650 -8.72 9.44 2.66
C SER A 650 -8.27 10.67 3.45
N LYS A 651 -7.64 10.47 4.61
CA LYS A 651 -7.14 11.52 5.50
C LYS A 651 -5.68 11.88 5.28
N VAL A 652 -4.89 10.96 4.76
CA VAL A 652 -3.46 11.18 4.49
C VAL A 652 -3.20 12.47 3.70
N PRO A 653 -3.96 12.83 2.63
CA PRO A 653 -3.75 14.07 1.91
C PRO A 653 -4.03 15.35 2.70
N LEU A 654 -4.73 15.26 3.84
CA LEU A 654 -5.02 16.38 4.73
C LEU A 654 -3.89 16.66 5.73
N ILE A 655 -2.95 15.72 5.90
CA ILE A 655 -1.78 15.84 6.79
C ILE A 655 -0.69 16.59 6.04
N ARG A 656 -0.38 17.82 6.49
CA ARG A 656 0.55 18.73 5.80
C ARG A 656 1.33 19.60 6.78
N GLY A 657 2.37 20.26 6.28
CA GLY A 657 3.13 21.26 7.03
C GLY A 657 3.98 20.68 8.16
N ASP A 658 4.14 21.43 9.24
CA ASP A 658 4.93 21.10 10.43
C ASP A 658 4.08 20.63 11.62
N LEU A 659 2.78 20.90 11.60
CA LEU A 659 1.81 20.54 12.61
C LEU A 659 0.49 20.08 11.98
N THR A 660 -0.01 18.92 12.39
CA THR A 660 -1.39 18.50 12.11
C THR A 660 -2.08 18.16 13.44
N LEU A 661 -3.15 18.88 13.74
CA LEU A 661 -4.02 18.64 14.89
C LEU A 661 -5.07 17.58 14.54
N VAL A 662 -5.30 16.64 15.46
CA VAL A 662 -6.29 15.57 15.34
C VAL A 662 -7.30 15.66 16.47
N ARG A 663 -8.58 15.89 16.13
CA ARG A 663 -9.70 15.98 17.07
C ARG A 663 -10.77 14.95 16.70
N GLY A 664 -10.65 13.75 17.25
CA GLY A 664 -11.48 12.63 16.83
C GLY A 664 -11.26 12.31 15.34
N THR A 665 -12.23 12.63 14.49
CA THR A 665 -12.15 12.41 13.03
C THR A 665 -11.61 13.63 12.25
N ASP A 666 -11.61 14.81 12.87
CA ASP A 666 -11.27 16.07 12.22
C ASP A 666 -9.76 16.32 12.25
N LEU A 667 -9.23 16.79 11.11
CA LEU A 667 -7.82 17.16 10.94
C LEU A 667 -7.69 18.62 10.58
N GLN A 668 -6.71 19.28 11.21
CA GLN A 668 -6.35 20.64 10.89
C GLN A 668 -4.84 20.77 10.79
N SER A 669 -4.33 20.99 9.59
CA SER A 669 -2.90 21.14 9.33
C SER A 669 -2.48 22.62 9.27
N ARG A 670 -1.22 22.85 9.62
CA ARG A 670 -0.57 24.17 9.61
C ARG A 670 0.82 24.05 8.97
N GLU A 671 1.18 25.08 8.21
CA GLU A 671 2.54 25.25 7.68
C GLU A 671 3.33 26.22 8.54
N GLY A 672 4.49 25.78 9.00
CA GLY A 672 5.42 26.56 9.81
C GLY A 672 6.24 27.55 8.99
N SER A 673 7.01 28.41 9.71
CA SER A 673 7.92 29.40 9.12
C SER A 673 9.36 28.91 9.01
N HIS A 674 9.74 27.88 9.77
CA HIS A 674 11.11 27.35 9.78
C HIS A 674 11.24 26.20 8.79
N VAL A 675 12.01 26.43 7.72
CA VAL A 675 12.28 25.44 6.69
C VAL A 675 13.76 25.13 6.66
N TYR A 676 14.13 23.87 6.72
CA TYR A 676 15.48 23.37 6.46
C TYR A 676 15.44 22.41 5.27
N PHE A 677 16.59 22.09 4.71
CA PHE A 677 16.68 21.25 3.52
C PHE A 677 17.51 20.02 3.81
N VAL A 678 17.03 18.88 3.30
CA VAL A 678 17.69 17.57 3.39
C VAL A 678 17.99 17.06 2.00
N GLY A 679 19.15 16.42 1.83
CA GLY A 679 19.61 15.91 0.55
C GLY A 679 20.79 16.69 -0.01
N SER A 680 21.20 16.39 -1.26
CA SER A 680 22.36 17.03 -1.89
C SER A 680 22.02 17.48 -3.30
N LEU A 681 22.40 18.71 -3.60
CA LEU A 681 22.40 19.26 -4.95
C LEU A 681 23.84 19.47 -5.42
N SER A 682 24.07 19.44 -6.73
CA SER A 682 25.31 19.95 -7.27
C SER A 682 25.47 21.42 -6.87
N TRP A 683 26.70 21.88 -6.64
CA TRP A 683 26.94 23.24 -6.16
C TRP A 683 26.25 24.33 -7.05
N TRP A 684 26.16 24.06 -8.35
CA TRP A 684 25.52 24.96 -9.32
C TRP A 684 23.99 24.97 -9.17
N GLN A 685 23.35 23.80 -9.03
CA GLN A 685 21.91 23.66 -8.77
C GLN A 685 21.54 24.32 -7.43
N TRP A 686 22.34 24.10 -6.40
CA TRP A 686 22.16 24.70 -5.08
C TRP A 686 22.21 26.23 -5.16
N LEU A 687 23.27 26.78 -5.80
CA LEU A 687 23.43 28.23 -5.97
C LEU A 687 22.21 28.80 -6.71
N TRP A 688 21.87 28.23 -7.85
CA TRP A 688 20.78 28.72 -8.69
C TRP A 688 19.42 28.63 -8.00
N PHE A 689 19.12 27.53 -7.29
CA PHE A 689 17.89 27.35 -6.55
C PHE A 689 17.72 28.38 -5.44
N HIS A 690 18.73 28.61 -4.60
CA HIS A 690 18.66 29.57 -3.51
C HIS A 690 18.65 31.02 -3.98
N PHE A 691 19.44 31.34 -4.99
CA PHE A 691 19.45 32.70 -5.54
C PHE A 691 18.18 33.03 -6.33
N SER A 692 17.55 32.09 -7.01
CA SER A 692 16.30 32.32 -7.74
C SER A 692 15.14 32.77 -6.84
N ARG A 693 15.20 32.46 -5.54
CA ARG A 693 14.21 32.91 -4.55
C ARG A 693 14.40 34.35 -4.09
N HIS A 694 15.55 34.97 -4.39
CA HIS A 694 15.89 36.34 -4.00
C HIS A 694 16.07 37.23 -5.25
N ALA A 695 14.96 37.58 -5.88
CA ALA A 695 14.99 38.38 -7.13
C ALA A 695 15.82 39.65 -7.05
N LEU A 696 15.81 40.35 -5.91
CA LEU A 696 16.62 41.56 -5.69
C LEU A 696 18.12 41.24 -5.65
N LEU A 697 18.54 40.15 -5.04
CA LEU A 697 19.94 39.73 -5.02
C LEU A 697 20.40 39.29 -6.41
N LEU A 698 19.56 38.63 -7.18
CA LEU A 698 19.83 38.25 -8.56
C LEU A 698 20.02 39.48 -9.44
N THR A 699 19.17 40.49 -9.34
CA THR A 699 19.31 41.74 -10.10
C THR A 699 20.58 42.50 -9.73
N LEU A 700 20.93 42.57 -8.44
CA LEU A 700 22.18 43.18 -7.98
C LEU A 700 23.41 42.41 -8.48
N LEU A 701 23.38 41.08 -8.45
CA LEU A 701 24.47 40.24 -8.95
C LEU A 701 24.64 40.40 -10.47
N CYS A 702 23.55 40.43 -11.24
CA CYS A 702 23.58 40.67 -12.68
C CYS A 702 24.15 42.06 -12.99
N LEU A 703 23.78 43.07 -12.22
CA LEU A 703 24.33 44.41 -12.38
C LEU A 703 25.83 44.44 -12.08
N ALA A 704 26.24 43.83 -10.97
CA ALA A 704 27.65 43.75 -10.58
C ALA A 704 28.49 42.97 -11.60
N THR A 705 28.00 41.87 -12.13
CA THR A 705 28.69 41.10 -13.18
C THR A 705 28.77 41.87 -14.49
N ALA A 706 27.71 42.59 -14.87
CA ALA A 706 27.73 43.46 -16.06
C ALA A 706 28.74 44.59 -15.93
N VAL A 707 28.81 45.25 -14.76
CA VAL A 707 29.82 46.29 -14.49
C VAL A 707 31.23 45.70 -14.50
N ALA A 708 31.46 44.56 -13.86
CA ALA A 708 32.77 43.88 -13.86
C ALA A 708 33.20 43.49 -15.28
N ALA A 709 32.31 42.95 -16.09
CA ALA A 709 32.58 42.62 -17.49
C ALA A 709 32.91 43.85 -18.31
N ALA A 710 32.17 44.96 -18.12
CA ALA A 710 32.45 46.24 -18.78
C ALA A 710 33.82 46.80 -18.41
N LEU A 711 34.20 46.74 -17.14
CA LEU A 711 35.53 47.16 -16.67
C LEU A 711 36.67 46.29 -17.23
N LEU A 712 36.47 44.96 -17.32
CA LEU A 712 37.44 44.03 -17.92
C LEU A 712 37.60 44.30 -19.43
N ILE A 713 36.49 44.49 -20.15
CA ILE A 713 36.53 44.84 -21.57
C ILE A 713 37.21 46.19 -21.76
N TYR A 714 36.89 47.19 -20.95
CA TYR A 714 37.51 48.54 -21.00
C TYR A 714 39.01 48.46 -20.74
N GLY A 715 39.43 47.72 -19.67
CA GLY A 715 40.87 47.53 -19.39
C GLY A 715 41.59 46.75 -20.47
N GLY A 716 40.94 45.75 -21.09
CA GLY A 716 41.45 44.99 -22.23
C GLY A 716 41.68 45.87 -23.47
N LEU A 717 40.67 46.72 -23.78
CA LEU A 717 40.76 47.72 -24.90
C LEU A 717 41.84 48.75 -24.67
N GLN A 718 41.99 49.25 -23.43
CA GLN A 718 43.07 50.18 -23.10
C GLN A 718 44.44 49.54 -23.29
N ARG A 719 44.64 48.27 -22.84
CA ARG A 719 45.90 47.52 -23.06
C ARG A 719 46.22 47.32 -24.55
N LEU A 720 45.20 47.01 -25.34
CA LEU A 720 45.29 46.83 -26.79
C LEU A 720 45.59 48.12 -27.47
N ALA A 721 44.98 49.23 -27.06
CA ALA A 721 45.30 50.62 -27.58
C ALA A 721 46.70 51.02 -27.22
N ALA A 722 47.17 50.85 -25.98
CA ALA A 722 48.53 51.07 -25.54
C ALA A 722 49.57 50.30 -26.37
N ARG A 723 49.37 49.05 -26.66
CA ARG A 723 50.23 48.21 -27.51
C ARG A 723 50.25 48.62 -28.96
N ARG A 724 49.18 49.23 -29.48
CA ARG A 724 49.12 49.76 -30.85
C ARG A 724 49.74 51.14 -30.98
N LEU A 725 49.83 51.91 -29.89
CA LEU A 725 50.42 53.29 -29.86
C LEU A 725 51.91 53.31 -29.47
N GLU A 726 52.46 52.11 -29.06
CA GLU A 726 53.94 52.06 -28.95
C GLU A 726 54.57 52.26 -30.32
N PRO A 727 55.41 53.28 -30.50
CA PRO A 727 56.09 53.48 -31.78
C PRO A 727 57.06 52.35 -32.05
N ARG A 728 56.87 51.67 -33.19
CA ARG A 728 57.90 50.73 -33.69
C ARG A 728 59.19 51.54 -33.75
N ALA A 729 60.15 51.28 -32.87
CA ALA A 729 61.51 51.75 -33.03
C ALA A 729 62.01 51.24 -34.40
N ALA A 730 62.29 52.21 -35.27
CA ALA A 730 62.86 51.90 -36.57
C ALA A 730 64.25 51.36 -36.38
N GLU A 731 64.53 50.14 -36.87
CA GLU A 731 65.81 49.72 -37.35
C GLU A 731 65.98 50.14 -38.82
#